data_600a8795ee85db03f0bbc0524f9afa19
#
_entry.id   600a8795ee85db03f0bbc0524f9afa19
#
_cell.length_a   1.000
_cell.length_b   1.000
_cell.length_c   1.000
_cell.angle_alpha   90.00
_cell.angle_beta   90.00
_cell.angle_gamma   90.00
#
_symmetry.space_group_name_H-M   'P 1'
#
loop_
_entity.id
_entity.type
_entity.pdbx_description
1 polymer ?
#
loop_
_entity_poly.entity_id
_entity_poly.type
_entity_poly.pdbx_seq_one_letter_code
_entity_poly.pdbx_strand_id
1 'polypeptide(L)'
;MFFKKNAFRKAAVGTGGDNSLFFTSLTVAVVAFYSLLSLGEMDVMRFLAEIESDAVNKVLMLLPIVYAFSLFLMFFLVLFAYKYRAQTRRREFGIYLLMGMSRSRLFLRLFGETVISSIISLLIGIPVSLFLTETISLATARFAGMGIIEHRFAFSPYALILTAVGVTAVQLLSTAATCISLADTEPAALLQPPVRKNQKIPSRRESTVCFIFGILLLCAAYVNGLFFLPKIEFGATELLVVSGVCGTFLVFRGLGGIIGKRITKKTFSKTGLAVFNARQLQENVTGQHKNLAIASLLLLASFASLSYGASVGLTQKTEKRSVDFSLFGDEAAVESVLNEPELKSVTKTSYDMYLSQIRRDSIPDYSDFLKFYDGQSSWFCEYVIALSSYNALRTAMGKQPLALKENEAAMYSDLAGERGNSTLGNDIEKVLEKGVNIVVNGKNTALLPELLCDKAVADRSITLFSALVVPDSVYFSLAFNSRPFCKNISLKDDTVNAKGLMNAISDAESIIKKSGLEYDSYLSGIGRNLFYSVTTGYLSVYIGVLFLLISNTVIGMKYLIMQRESRQRYVTLSRLGASADDIIGSVATQINGYFTLVLSVSVISGVFAVISVFSSFSKIPFGVPAGAVFAISAAAGAAFVLFECLYTYVVKRTAKHEITALYDENNAEQSGNKY
;
A
#
# COMPACT_ATOMS: atom_id res chain seq x y z
N MET A 1 44.42 -2.46 -23.58
CA MET A 1 43.63 -1.21 -23.66
C MET A 1 42.39 -1.36 -24.55
N PHE A 2 42.41 -2.10 -25.63
CA PHE A 2 41.27 -2.37 -26.53
C PHE A 2 40.10 -3.12 -25.87
N PHE A 3 40.36 -4.01 -24.92
CA PHE A 3 39.31 -4.76 -24.21
C PHE A 3 38.43 -3.90 -23.27
N LYS A 4 38.97 -2.83 -22.64
CA LYS A 4 38.22 -1.93 -21.78
C LYS A 4 37.20 -1.08 -22.55
N LYS A 5 37.57 -0.58 -23.75
CA LYS A 5 36.69 0.28 -24.59
C LYS A 5 35.48 -0.49 -25.13
N ASN A 6 35.68 -1.77 -25.50
CA ASN A 6 34.60 -2.64 -25.97
C ASN A 6 33.67 -3.12 -24.84
N ALA A 7 34.16 -3.28 -23.59
CA ALA A 7 33.32 -3.62 -22.44
C ALA A 7 32.36 -2.48 -22.06
N PHE A 8 32.86 -1.23 -22.10
CA PHE A 8 32.04 -0.03 -21.84
C PHE A 8 30.98 0.16 -22.94
N ARG A 9 31.37 -0.03 -24.20
CA ARG A 9 30.47 0.09 -25.35
C ARG A 9 29.42 -1.04 -25.39
N LYS A 10 29.78 -2.28 -25.01
CA LYS A 10 28.81 -3.41 -24.90
C LYS A 10 27.92 -3.34 -23.64
N ALA A 11 28.41 -2.76 -22.55
CA ALA A 11 27.59 -2.50 -21.35
C ALA A 11 26.59 -1.36 -21.58
N ALA A 12 27.01 -0.30 -22.31
CA ALA A 12 26.19 0.88 -22.57
C ALA A 12 25.37 0.79 -23.88
N VAL A 13 25.84 0.06 -24.88
CA VAL A 13 25.29 -0.01 -26.25
C VAL A 13 25.16 -1.46 -26.70
N GLY A 14 24.62 -2.35 -25.82
CA GLY A 14 24.21 -3.68 -26.27
C GLY A 14 23.08 -3.54 -27.31
N THR A 15 23.16 -4.31 -28.35
CA THR A 15 22.23 -4.35 -29.49
C THR A 15 20.76 -4.35 -29.05
N GLY A 16 20.07 -3.20 -29.26
CA GLY A 16 18.61 -3.11 -29.27
C GLY A 16 17.92 -3.36 -27.93
N GLY A 17 16.62 -3.42 -27.94
CA GLY A 17 15.69 -3.47 -26.81
C GLY A 17 15.96 -4.36 -25.58
N ASP A 18 16.85 -5.35 -25.68
CA ASP A 18 17.18 -6.30 -24.61
C ASP A 18 17.84 -5.66 -23.37
N ASN A 19 18.71 -4.68 -23.62
CA ASN A 19 19.40 -3.99 -22.53
C ASN A 19 18.51 -2.92 -21.88
N SER A 20 17.53 -2.39 -22.59
CA SER A 20 16.66 -1.35 -22.04
C SER A 20 15.82 -1.85 -20.87
N LEU A 21 15.19 -3.02 -20.99
CA LEU A 21 14.42 -3.62 -19.90
C LEU A 21 15.28 -3.94 -18.67
N PHE A 22 16.49 -4.44 -18.90
CA PHE A 22 17.43 -4.70 -17.81
C PHE A 22 17.83 -3.42 -17.08
N PHE A 23 18.28 -2.38 -17.80
CA PHE A 23 18.66 -1.11 -17.18
C PHE A 23 17.47 -0.38 -16.55
N THR A 24 16.30 -0.42 -17.18
CA THR A 24 15.08 0.14 -16.59
C THR A 24 14.76 -0.52 -15.25
N SER A 25 14.84 -1.85 -15.16
CA SER A 25 14.60 -2.56 -13.89
C SER A 25 15.60 -2.17 -12.79
N LEU A 26 16.88 -1.99 -13.15
CA LEU A 26 17.90 -1.55 -12.20
C LEU A 26 17.69 -0.09 -11.76
N THR A 27 17.37 0.80 -12.69
CA THR A 27 17.08 2.21 -12.40
C THR A 27 15.86 2.34 -11.51
N VAL A 28 14.81 1.60 -11.82
CA VAL A 28 13.59 1.55 -10.98
C VAL A 28 13.91 1.08 -9.56
N ALA A 29 14.79 0.07 -9.41
CA ALA A 29 15.24 -0.38 -8.10
C ALA A 29 15.94 0.73 -7.31
N VAL A 30 16.82 1.51 -7.96
CA VAL A 30 17.48 2.67 -7.33
C VAL A 30 16.45 3.72 -6.89
N VAL A 31 15.53 4.09 -7.80
CA VAL A 31 14.49 5.10 -7.53
C VAL A 31 13.63 4.68 -6.35
N ALA A 32 13.14 3.46 -6.37
CA ALA A 32 12.27 2.96 -5.31
C ALA A 32 12.99 2.96 -3.96
N PHE A 33 14.25 2.49 -3.92
CA PHE A 33 14.97 2.38 -2.66
C PHE A 33 15.36 3.73 -2.07
N TYR A 34 15.81 4.67 -2.89
CA TYR A 34 16.11 6.02 -2.44
C TYR A 34 14.85 6.74 -1.93
N SER A 35 13.74 6.66 -2.66
CA SER A 35 12.48 7.31 -2.26
C SER A 35 11.96 6.82 -0.90
N LEU A 36 12.19 5.54 -0.55
CA LEU A 36 11.86 5.02 0.77
C LEU A 36 12.79 5.56 1.85
N LEU A 37 14.10 5.56 1.61
CA LEU A 37 15.09 6.01 2.57
C LEU A 37 15.04 7.51 2.85
N SER A 38 14.58 8.30 1.88
CA SER A 38 14.43 9.75 2.00
C SER A 38 13.11 10.19 2.62
N LEU A 39 12.23 9.26 3.02
CA LEU A 39 10.91 9.56 3.58
C LEU A 39 10.96 10.53 4.76
N GLY A 40 11.91 10.34 5.69
CA GLY A 40 12.08 11.18 6.88
C GLY A 40 12.47 12.64 6.60
N GLU A 41 12.99 12.91 5.39
CA GLU A 41 13.43 14.25 4.98
C GLU A 41 12.35 15.05 4.23
N MET A 42 11.17 14.45 4.00
CA MET A 42 10.06 15.15 3.37
C MET A 42 9.51 16.25 4.30
N ASP A 43 9.06 17.38 3.72
CA ASP A 43 8.58 18.54 4.47
C ASP A 43 7.51 18.18 5.52
N VAL A 44 6.55 17.34 5.12
CA VAL A 44 5.48 16.87 6.03
C VAL A 44 6.04 16.07 7.19
N MET A 45 7.03 15.20 6.96
CA MET A 45 7.63 14.37 8.02
C MET A 45 8.46 15.21 8.98
N ARG A 46 9.20 16.19 8.47
CA ARG A 46 9.95 17.14 9.33
C ARG A 46 9.02 17.98 10.19
N PHE A 47 8.00 18.58 9.59
CA PHE A 47 6.99 19.34 10.31
C PHE A 47 6.32 18.52 11.41
N LEU A 48 5.95 17.28 11.12
CA LEU A 48 5.31 16.41 12.08
C LEU A 48 6.28 15.95 13.19
N ALA A 49 7.58 15.84 12.89
CA ALA A 49 8.59 15.53 13.89
C ALA A 49 8.80 16.67 14.91
N GLU A 50 8.58 17.92 14.49
CA GLU A 50 8.64 19.10 15.38
C GLU A 50 7.41 19.17 16.32
N ILE A 51 6.24 18.72 15.85
CA ILE A 51 4.99 18.78 16.63
C ILE A 51 4.81 17.55 17.52
N GLU A 52 5.13 16.36 17.04
CA GLU A 52 4.82 15.07 17.67
C GLU A 52 6.01 14.10 17.62
N SER A 53 7.01 14.34 18.44
CA SER A 53 8.21 13.51 18.50
C SER A 53 7.94 12.04 18.80
N ASP A 54 6.92 11.74 19.63
CA ASP A 54 6.59 10.38 20.09
C ASP A 54 5.97 9.52 18.97
N ALA A 55 5.03 10.06 18.20
CA ALA A 55 4.41 9.36 17.09
C ALA A 55 5.42 9.11 15.96
N VAL A 56 6.26 10.10 15.68
CA VAL A 56 7.35 9.97 14.70
C VAL A 56 8.34 8.90 15.12
N ASN A 57 8.77 8.87 16.39
CA ASN A 57 9.69 7.86 16.89
C ASN A 57 9.13 6.44 16.77
N LYS A 58 7.85 6.24 17.06
CA LYS A 58 7.18 4.92 16.89
C LYS A 58 7.16 4.46 15.43
N VAL A 59 6.93 5.35 14.47
CA VAL A 59 6.97 5.01 13.05
C VAL A 59 8.41 4.81 12.58
N LEU A 60 9.36 5.62 13.03
CA LEU A 60 10.76 5.42 12.71
C LEU A 60 11.29 4.06 13.18
N MET A 61 10.73 3.49 14.26
CA MET A 61 11.03 2.11 14.70
C MET A 61 10.52 1.05 13.72
N LEU A 62 9.48 1.32 12.93
CA LEU A 62 8.96 0.39 11.91
C LEU A 62 9.73 0.49 10.58
N LEU A 63 10.36 1.62 10.29
CA LEU A 63 11.07 1.84 9.02
C LEU A 63 12.16 0.78 8.74
N PRO A 64 13.00 0.32 9.69
CA PRO A 64 13.98 -0.73 9.44
C PRO A 64 13.36 -2.04 8.93
N ILE A 65 12.17 -2.39 9.42
CA ILE A 65 11.43 -3.58 8.98
C ILE A 65 10.97 -3.41 7.54
N VAL A 66 10.42 -2.23 7.22
CA VAL A 66 9.99 -1.90 5.84
C VAL A 66 11.19 -1.84 4.90
N TYR A 67 12.34 -1.34 5.35
CA TYR A 67 13.59 -1.35 4.57
C TYR A 67 14.09 -2.76 4.29
N ALA A 68 14.13 -3.62 5.31
CA ALA A 68 14.54 -5.01 5.14
C ALA A 68 13.60 -5.76 4.16
N PHE A 69 12.31 -5.56 4.30
CA PHE A 69 11.30 -6.12 3.39
C PHE A 69 11.47 -5.58 1.96
N SER A 70 11.69 -4.29 1.81
CA SER A 70 11.95 -3.65 0.51
C SER A 70 13.21 -4.19 -0.15
N LEU A 71 14.33 -4.35 0.59
CA LEU A 71 15.56 -4.96 0.10
C LEU A 71 15.34 -6.41 -0.36
N PHE A 72 14.56 -7.18 0.41
CA PHE A 72 14.19 -8.54 0.04
C PHE A 72 13.41 -8.59 -1.27
N LEU A 73 12.41 -7.75 -1.44
CA LEU A 73 11.63 -7.66 -2.67
C LEU A 73 12.49 -7.21 -3.86
N MET A 74 13.34 -6.22 -3.65
CA MET A 74 14.27 -5.74 -4.68
C MET A 74 15.28 -6.79 -5.10
N PHE A 75 15.75 -7.61 -4.18
CA PHE A 75 16.64 -8.73 -4.53
C PHE A 75 16.00 -9.63 -5.60
N PHE A 76 14.72 -9.96 -5.46
CA PHE A 76 14.03 -10.77 -6.49
C PHE A 76 13.89 -10.02 -7.82
N LEU A 77 13.54 -8.73 -7.80
CA LEU A 77 13.45 -7.92 -9.02
C LEU A 77 14.77 -7.95 -9.79
N VAL A 78 15.86 -7.64 -9.10
CA VAL A 78 17.20 -7.58 -9.68
C VAL A 78 17.67 -8.99 -10.10
N LEU A 79 17.41 -10.01 -9.29
CA LEU A 79 17.76 -11.40 -9.62
C LEU A 79 17.08 -11.87 -10.92
N PHE A 80 15.79 -11.54 -11.12
CA PHE A 80 15.11 -11.87 -12.37
C PHE A 80 15.69 -11.12 -13.55
N ALA A 81 16.07 -9.85 -13.40
CA ALA A 81 16.73 -9.06 -14.43
C ALA A 81 18.08 -9.66 -14.85
N TYR A 82 18.90 -10.07 -13.87
CA TYR A 82 20.18 -10.73 -14.14
C TYR A 82 20.02 -12.12 -14.77
N LYS A 83 19.05 -12.91 -14.32
CA LYS A 83 18.73 -14.20 -14.95
C LYS A 83 18.29 -14.03 -16.40
N TYR A 84 17.46 -13.02 -16.69
CA TYR A 84 17.07 -12.71 -18.05
C TYR A 84 18.28 -12.35 -18.92
N ARG A 85 19.13 -11.43 -18.45
CA ARG A 85 20.37 -11.03 -19.16
C ARG A 85 21.30 -12.23 -19.39
N ALA A 86 21.47 -13.10 -18.40
CA ALA A 86 22.29 -14.30 -18.53
C ALA A 86 21.76 -15.28 -19.58
N GLN A 87 20.45 -15.47 -19.66
CA GLN A 87 19.82 -16.32 -20.68
C GLN A 87 19.94 -15.72 -22.08
N THR A 88 19.86 -14.41 -22.21
CA THR A 88 20.05 -13.69 -23.49
C THR A 88 21.48 -13.90 -24.03
N ARG A 89 22.46 -13.88 -23.14
CA ARG A 89 23.90 -13.99 -23.50
C ARG A 89 24.46 -15.41 -23.36
N ARG A 90 23.60 -16.40 -23.21
CA ARG A 90 23.99 -17.79 -22.95
C ARG A 90 24.97 -18.34 -23.98
N ARG A 91 24.75 -18.07 -25.27
CA ARG A 91 25.66 -18.47 -26.37
C ARG A 91 27.04 -17.83 -26.24
N GLU A 92 27.14 -16.54 -25.91
CA GLU A 92 28.42 -15.86 -25.69
C GLU A 92 29.22 -16.54 -24.59
N PHE A 93 28.59 -16.90 -23.48
CA PHE A 93 29.25 -17.60 -22.38
C PHE A 93 29.70 -19.00 -22.77
N GLY A 94 28.92 -19.73 -23.56
CA GLY A 94 29.31 -21.04 -24.10
C GLY A 94 30.54 -20.93 -24.98
N ILE A 95 30.60 -19.95 -25.88
CA ILE A 95 31.75 -19.69 -26.75
C ILE A 95 33.00 -19.36 -25.92
N TYR A 96 32.91 -18.47 -24.93
CA TYR A 96 34.07 -18.15 -24.08
C TYR A 96 34.64 -19.35 -23.34
N LEU A 97 33.77 -20.23 -22.82
CA LEU A 97 34.18 -21.45 -22.10
C LEU A 97 34.83 -22.46 -23.07
N LEU A 98 34.29 -22.63 -24.29
CA LEU A 98 34.90 -23.51 -25.32
C LEU A 98 36.24 -22.99 -25.86
N MET A 99 36.40 -21.67 -25.89
CA MET A 99 37.71 -21.05 -26.25
C MET A 99 38.74 -21.12 -25.12
N GLY A 100 38.49 -21.90 -24.04
CA GLY A 100 39.40 -22.14 -22.93
C GLY A 100 39.37 -21.09 -21.79
N MET A 101 38.40 -20.22 -21.75
CA MET A 101 38.22 -19.32 -20.60
C MET A 101 37.77 -20.11 -19.36
N SER A 102 38.53 -19.98 -18.26
CA SER A 102 38.12 -20.61 -17.01
C SER A 102 36.84 -19.97 -16.46
N ARG A 103 35.99 -20.77 -15.76
CA ARG A 103 34.76 -20.30 -15.14
C ARG A 103 35.01 -19.12 -14.19
N SER A 104 36.08 -19.15 -13.41
CA SER A 104 36.45 -18.05 -12.50
C SER A 104 36.72 -16.74 -13.24
N ARG A 105 37.41 -16.78 -14.41
CA ARG A 105 37.62 -15.58 -15.24
C ARG A 105 36.31 -15.04 -15.83
N LEU A 106 35.41 -15.93 -16.23
CA LEU A 106 34.09 -15.54 -16.71
C LEU A 106 33.28 -14.86 -15.60
N PHE A 107 33.28 -15.41 -14.39
CA PHE A 107 32.58 -14.84 -13.23
C PHE A 107 33.15 -13.49 -12.83
N LEU A 108 34.51 -13.36 -12.75
CA LEU A 108 35.15 -12.08 -12.47
C LEU A 108 34.74 -11.01 -13.50
N ARG A 109 34.61 -11.38 -14.77
CA ARG A 109 34.15 -10.49 -15.82
C ARG A 109 32.69 -10.07 -15.58
N LEU A 110 31.80 -11.00 -15.21
CA LEU A 110 30.39 -10.71 -14.90
C LEU A 110 30.28 -9.77 -13.69
N PHE A 111 31.06 -9.97 -12.64
CA PHE A 111 31.14 -9.05 -11.50
C PHE A 111 31.61 -7.65 -11.92
N GLY A 112 32.64 -7.55 -12.77
CA GLY A 112 33.07 -6.26 -13.32
C GLY A 112 31.99 -5.56 -14.14
N GLU A 113 31.27 -6.31 -14.99
CA GLU A 113 30.11 -5.78 -15.73
C GLU A 113 28.98 -5.32 -14.78
N THR A 114 28.79 -6.02 -13.65
CA THR A 114 27.81 -5.66 -12.63
C THR A 114 28.15 -4.34 -11.95
N VAL A 115 29.41 -4.15 -11.57
CA VAL A 115 29.85 -2.87 -10.96
C VAL A 115 29.61 -1.69 -11.91
N ILE A 116 29.94 -1.86 -13.20
CA ILE A 116 29.68 -0.83 -14.21
C ILE A 116 28.18 -0.57 -14.36
N SER A 117 27.36 -1.63 -14.41
CA SER A 117 25.90 -1.51 -14.51
C SER A 117 25.31 -0.82 -13.26
N SER A 118 25.86 -1.09 -12.07
CA SER A 118 25.48 -0.44 -10.82
C SER A 118 25.77 1.06 -10.88
N ILE A 119 26.95 1.45 -11.28
CA ILE A 119 27.32 2.88 -11.42
C ILE A 119 26.39 3.58 -12.41
N ILE A 120 26.11 2.98 -13.57
CA ILE A 120 25.22 3.58 -14.57
C ILE A 120 23.78 3.71 -14.00
N SER A 121 23.27 2.68 -13.35
CA SER A 121 21.92 2.71 -12.76
C SER A 121 21.81 3.73 -11.64
N LEU A 122 22.85 3.93 -10.82
CA LEU A 122 22.91 4.96 -9.79
C LEU A 122 22.96 6.36 -10.39
N LEU A 123 23.81 6.58 -11.41
CA LEU A 123 23.92 7.88 -12.09
C LEU A 123 22.61 8.35 -12.73
N ILE A 124 21.80 7.43 -13.23
CA ILE A 124 20.49 7.75 -13.81
C ILE A 124 19.41 7.76 -12.72
N GLY A 125 19.44 6.77 -11.83
CA GLY A 125 18.38 6.56 -10.85
C GLY A 125 18.33 7.63 -9.74
N ILE A 126 19.48 8.10 -9.25
CA ILE A 126 19.52 9.11 -8.18
C ILE A 126 18.89 10.43 -8.61
N PRO A 127 19.21 11.06 -9.75
CA PRO A 127 18.54 12.27 -10.20
C PRO A 127 17.04 12.09 -10.38
N VAL A 128 16.62 10.95 -10.95
CA VAL A 128 15.20 10.64 -11.12
C VAL A 128 14.50 10.48 -9.77
N SER A 129 15.15 9.83 -8.81
CA SER A 129 14.60 9.64 -7.48
C SER A 129 14.50 10.94 -6.70
N LEU A 130 15.49 11.82 -6.78
CA LEU A 130 15.45 13.16 -6.18
C LEU A 130 14.27 13.97 -6.72
N PHE A 131 14.10 14.01 -8.04
CA PHE A 131 12.97 14.69 -8.68
C PHE A 131 11.63 14.09 -8.23
N LEU A 132 11.52 12.78 -8.16
CA LEU A 132 10.31 12.08 -7.73
C LEU A 132 10.00 12.37 -6.26
N THR A 133 10.99 12.25 -5.37
CA THR A 133 10.84 12.51 -3.93
C THR A 133 10.41 13.95 -3.67
N GLU A 134 11.03 14.90 -4.37
CA GLU A 134 10.68 16.31 -4.30
C GLU A 134 9.24 16.57 -4.74
N THR A 135 8.84 15.98 -5.87
CA THR A 135 7.47 16.10 -6.38
C THR A 135 6.46 15.51 -5.38
N ILE A 136 6.77 14.38 -4.75
CA ILE A 136 5.93 13.75 -3.74
C ILE A 136 5.87 14.61 -2.48
N SER A 137 7.01 15.18 -2.02
CA SER A 137 7.07 16.07 -0.84
C SER A 137 6.17 17.29 -1.03
N LEU A 138 6.31 17.99 -2.16
CA LEU A 138 5.48 19.16 -2.50
C LEU A 138 3.99 18.81 -2.65
N ALA A 139 3.69 17.68 -3.30
CA ALA A 139 2.32 17.23 -3.47
C ALA A 139 1.67 16.88 -2.12
N THR A 140 2.36 16.15 -1.27
CA THR A 140 1.85 15.77 0.06
C THR A 140 1.68 16.98 0.97
N ALA A 141 2.62 17.92 0.98
CA ALA A 141 2.50 19.18 1.72
C ALA A 141 1.28 20.00 1.28
N ARG A 142 1.03 20.08 -0.04
CA ARG A 142 -0.13 20.78 -0.59
C ARG A 142 -1.45 20.10 -0.26
N PHE A 143 -1.52 18.76 -0.34
CA PHE A 143 -2.72 18.00 0.00
C PHE A 143 -3.02 18.03 1.50
N ALA A 144 -1.98 18.07 2.34
CA ALA A 144 -2.14 18.21 3.78
C ALA A 144 -2.69 19.58 4.23
N GLY A 145 -2.92 20.52 3.30
CA GLY A 145 -3.42 21.85 3.61
C GLY A 145 -2.44 22.75 4.37
N MET A 146 -1.19 22.31 4.44
CA MET A 146 -0.11 23.04 5.11
C MET A 146 0.40 24.13 4.19
N GLY A 147 -0.36 25.21 4.06
CA GLY A 147 -0.11 26.28 3.08
C GLY A 147 1.19 27.07 3.27
N ILE A 148 1.92 26.90 4.39
CA ILE A 148 3.16 27.63 4.69
C ILE A 148 4.06 26.77 5.57
N ILE A 149 4.57 25.67 5.01
CA ILE A 149 5.74 25.00 5.58
C ILE A 149 6.94 25.56 4.83
N GLU A 150 7.97 25.97 5.56
CA GLU A 150 9.25 26.34 4.99
C GLU A 150 9.78 25.18 4.16
N HIS A 151 9.66 25.29 2.82
CA HIS A 151 10.08 24.26 1.91
C HIS A 151 11.60 24.13 1.96
N ARG A 152 12.09 22.91 2.24
CA ARG A 152 13.51 22.57 2.16
C ARG A 152 13.67 21.39 1.22
N PHE A 153 14.61 21.49 0.30
CA PHE A 153 14.92 20.42 -0.63
C PHE A 153 15.15 19.07 0.09
N ALA A 154 14.38 18.06 -0.29
CA ALA A 154 14.37 16.74 0.36
C ALA A 154 15.61 15.90 -0.04
N PHE A 155 16.80 16.33 0.40
CA PHE A 155 18.06 15.65 0.12
C PHE A 155 18.63 15.02 1.39
N SER A 156 18.77 13.69 1.38
CA SER A 156 19.38 12.93 2.46
C SER A 156 20.70 12.30 2.01
N PRO A 157 21.85 12.77 2.51
CA PRO A 157 23.15 12.14 2.25
C PRO A 157 23.19 10.70 2.75
N TYR A 158 22.55 10.42 3.89
CA TYR A 158 22.44 9.08 4.45
C TYR A 158 21.68 8.13 3.53
N ALA A 159 20.53 8.57 3.03
CA ALA A 159 19.73 7.81 2.07
C ALA A 159 20.53 7.52 0.77
N LEU A 160 21.32 8.49 0.30
CA LEU A 160 22.15 8.33 -0.90
C LEU A 160 23.21 7.25 -0.71
N ILE A 161 23.97 7.30 0.39
CA ILE A 161 25.03 6.32 0.69
C ILE A 161 24.41 4.93 0.86
N LEU A 162 23.33 4.81 1.64
CA LEU A 162 22.68 3.53 1.91
C LEU A 162 22.03 2.94 0.64
N THR A 163 21.49 3.78 -0.25
CA THR A 163 20.99 3.36 -1.56
C THR A 163 22.15 2.83 -2.43
N ALA A 164 23.24 3.55 -2.51
CA ALA A 164 24.39 3.14 -3.33
C ALA A 164 24.95 1.79 -2.85
N VAL A 165 25.15 1.63 -1.55
CA VAL A 165 25.64 0.39 -0.94
C VAL A 165 24.62 -0.75 -1.07
N GLY A 166 23.37 -0.51 -0.70
CA GLY A 166 22.31 -1.52 -0.70
C GLY A 166 22.00 -2.05 -2.10
N VAL A 167 21.80 -1.17 -3.07
CA VAL A 167 21.53 -1.58 -4.47
C VAL A 167 22.73 -2.29 -5.08
N THR A 168 23.96 -1.82 -4.85
CA THR A 168 25.16 -2.49 -5.33
C THR A 168 25.32 -3.89 -4.72
N ALA A 169 25.07 -4.02 -3.41
CA ALA A 169 25.11 -5.31 -2.74
C ALA A 169 24.06 -6.28 -3.30
N VAL A 170 22.84 -5.83 -3.52
CA VAL A 170 21.75 -6.63 -4.11
C VAL A 170 22.13 -7.06 -5.54
N GLN A 171 22.73 -6.19 -6.34
CA GLN A 171 23.20 -6.53 -7.69
C GLN A 171 24.31 -7.56 -7.66
N LEU A 172 25.30 -7.43 -6.77
CA LEU A 172 26.40 -8.39 -6.61
C LEU A 172 25.89 -9.76 -6.16
N LEU A 173 24.97 -9.80 -5.18
CA LEU A 173 24.34 -11.03 -4.72
C LEU A 173 23.53 -11.72 -5.84
N SER A 174 22.80 -10.94 -6.64
CA SER A 174 22.02 -11.45 -7.78
C SER A 174 22.95 -12.01 -8.87
N THR A 175 24.11 -11.36 -9.10
CA THR A 175 25.12 -11.85 -10.02
C THR A 175 25.75 -13.13 -9.49
N ALA A 176 26.08 -13.23 -8.20
CA ALA A 176 26.60 -14.45 -7.58
C ALA A 176 25.60 -15.61 -7.73
N ALA A 177 24.34 -15.41 -7.44
CA ALA A 177 23.29 -16.41 -7.62
C ALA A 177 23.15 -16.88 -9.07
N THR A 178 23.33 -15.94 -10.02
CA THR A 178 23.32 -16.26 -11.47
C THR A 178 24.56 -17.04 -11.88
N CYS A 179 25.73 -16.69 -11.35
CA CYS A 179 26.99 -17.41 -11.59
C CYS A 179 26.94 -18.85 -11.05
N ILE A 180 26.37 -19.06 -9.86
CA ILE A 180 26.15 -20.41 -9.30
C ILE A 180 25.27 -21.23 -10.25
N SER A 181 24.18 -20.67 -10.73
CA SER A 181 23.29 -21.33 -11.70
C SER A 181 23.97 -21.66 -13.03
N LEU A 182 24.94 -20.85 -13.46
CA LEU A 182 25.76 -21.08 -14.67
C LEU A 182 26.86 -22.13 -14.42
N ALA A 183 27.36 -22.23 -13.19
CA ALA A 183 28.41 -23.19 -12.83
C ALA A 183 27.96 -24.65 -13.02
N ASP A 184 26.69 -24.94 -12.79
CA ASP A 184 26.09 -26.27 -12.92
C ASP A 184 25.76 -26.65 -14.37
N THR A 185 25.95 -25.73 -15.34
CA THR A 185 25.63 -25.99 -16.76
C THR A 185 26.87 -26.38 -17.55
N GLU A 186 26.75 -27.42 -18.39
CA GLU A 186 27.80 -27.82 -19.32
C GLU A 186 27.99 -26.78 -20.43
N PRO A 187 29.24 -26.48 -20.85
CA PRO A 187 29.51 -25.51 -21.91
C PRO A 187 28.80 -25.82 -23.24
N ALA A 188 28.75 -27.11 -23.61
CA ALA A 188 28.05 -27.58 -24.82
C ALA A 188 26.53 -27.31 -24.74
N ALA A 189 25.92 -27.46 -23.55
CA ALA A 189 24.50 -27.16 -23.33
C ALA A 189 24.19 -25.66 -23.41
N LEU A 190 25.18 -24.78 -23.18
CA LEU A 190 25.01 -23.33 -23.32
C LEU A 190 24.91 -22.90 -24.79
N LEU A 191 25.50 -23.61 -25.72
CA LEU A 191 25.44 -23.34 -27.17
C LEU A 191 24.14 -23.80 -27.80
N GLN A 192 23.56 -24.86 -27.28
CA GLN A 192 22.28 -25.36 -27.78
C GLN A 192 21.15 -24.39 -27.45
N PRO A 193 20.20 -24.17 -28.37
CA PRO A 193 19.02 -23.42 -28.03
C PRO A 193 18.34 -24.10 -26.82
N PRO A 194 17.82 -23.31 -25.87
CA PRO A 194 17.15 -23.88 -24.71
C PRO A 194 16.00 -24.76 -25.16
N VAL A 195 16.18 -26.09 -25.01
CA VAL A 195 15.13 -27.05 -25.36
C VAL A 195 14.08 -26.98 -24.24
N ARG A 196 12.89 -26.62 -24.60
CA ARG A 196 11.76 -26.62 -23.70
C ARG A 196 11.48 -28.07 -23.27
N LYS A 197 11.67 -28.36 -21.97
CA LYS A 197 11.30 -29.67 -21.44
C LYS A 197 9.84 -29.93 -21.72
N ASN A 198 9.52 -31.04 -22.38
CA ASN A 198 8.15 -31.49 -22.59
C ASN A 198 7.48 -31.62 -21.22
N GLN A 199 6.69 -30.63 -20.84
CA GLN A 199 5.92 -30.70 -19.61
C GLN A 199 4.69 -31.58 -19.85
N LYS A 200 4.49 -32.56 -18.98
CA LYS A 200 3.27 -33.39 -19.00
C LYS A 200 2.06 -32.46 -18.84
N ILE A 201 1.27 -32.36 -19.89
CA ILE A 201 -0.02 -31.65 -19.84
C ILE A 201 -0.91 -32.45 -18.88
N PRO A 202 -1.42 -31.85 -17.78
CA PRO A 202 -2.27 -32.58 -16.85
C PRO A 202 -3.51 -33.10 -17.55
N SER A 203 -4.03 -34.23 -17.07
CA SER A 203 -5.20 -34.86 -17.68
C SER A 203 -6.40 -33.88 -17.69
N ARG A 204 -7.32 -34.10 -18.62
CA ARG A 204 -8.51 -33.24 -18.77
C ARG A 204 -9.37 -33.17 -17.50
N ARG A 205 -9.46 -34.31 -16.76
CA ARG A 205 -10.21 -34.38 -15.49
C ARG A 205 -9.49 -33.61 -14.40
N GLU A 206 -8.19 -33.83 -14.21
CA GLU A 206 -7.37 -33.11 -13.23
C GLU A 206 -7.44 -31.58 -13.41
N SER A 207 -7.29 -31.09 -14.65
CA SER A 207 -7.36 -29.65 -14.93
C SER A 207 -8.72 -29.06 -14.57
N THR A 208 -9.81 -29.78 -14.86
CA THR A 208 -11.17 -29.31 -14.54
C THR A 208 -11.42 -29.31 -13.04
N VAL A 209 -11.00 -30.37 -12.34
CA VAL A 209 -11.12 -30.47 -10.87
C VAL A 209 -10.30 -29.37 -10.19
N CYS A 210 -9.02 -29.19 -10.59
CA CYS A 210 -8.18 -28.11 -10.04
C CYS A 210 -8.80 -26.72 -10.25
N PHE A 211 -9.39 -26.45 -11.42
CA PHE A 211 -10.01 -25.16 -11.70
C PHE A 211 -11.27 -24.92 -10.87
N ILE A 212 -12.17 -25.89 -10.79
CA ILE A 212 -13.41 -25.78 -9.99
C ILE A 212 -13.08 -25.60 -8.51
N PHE A 213 -12.17 -26.44 -7.98
CA PHE A 213 -11.76 -26.37 -6.57
C PHE A 213 -11.03 -25.05 -6.29
N GLY A 214 -10.20 -24.57 -7.23
CA GLY A 214 -9.54 -23.27 -7.12
C GLY A 214 -10.55 -22.11 -7.06
N ILE A 215 -11.60 -22.12 -7.89
CA ILE A 215 -12.67 -21.11 -7.82
C ILE A 215 -13.43 -21.20 -6.50
N LEU A 216 -13.75 -22.40 -6.03
CA LEU A 216 -14.43 -22.57 -4.74
C LEU A 216 -13.61 -22.00 -3.58
N LEU A 217 -12.29 -22.22 -3.57
CA LEU A 217 -11.40 -21.64 -2.56
C LEU A 217 -11.32 -20.11 -2.68
N LEU A 218 -11.29 -19.55 -3.89
CA LEU A 218 -11.34 -18.09 -4.06
C LEU A 218 -12.68 -17.51 -3.60
N CYS A 219 -13.81 -18.17 -3.91
CA CYS A 219 -15.10 -17.76 -3.40
C CYS A 219 -15.16 -17.81 -1.87
N ALA A 220 -14.59 -18.85 -1.26
CA ALA A 220 -14.49 -18.96 0.19
C ALA A 220 -13.61 -17.83 0.78
N ALA A 221 -12.49 -17.48 0.11
CA ALA A 221 -11.67 -16.34 0.52
C ALA A 221 -12.45 -15.01 0.44
N TYR A 222 -13.21 -14.79 -0.64
CA TYR A 222 -13.99 -13.55 -0.79
C TYR A 222 -15.12 -13.45 0.25
N VAL A 223 -15.84 -14.54 0.50
CA VAL A 223 -16.89 -14.58 1.55
C VAL A 223 -16.27 -14.32 2.91
N ASN A 224 -15.14 -14.98 3.22
CA ASN A 224 -14.44 -14.75 4.48
C ASN A 224 -13.99 -13.28 4.62
N GLY A 225 -13.39 -12.70 3.60
CA GLY A 225 -12.97 -11.31 3.61
C GLY A 225 -14.12 -10.31 3.82
N LEU A 226 -15.27 -10.56 3.21
CA LEU A 226 -16.42 -9.65 3.30
C LEU A 226 -17.20 -9.75 4.62
N PHE A 227 -17.36 -10.95 5.18
CA PHE A 227 -18.27 -11.19 6.30
C PHE A 227 -17.58 -11.47 7.63
N PHE A 228 -16.43 -12.13 7.64
CA PHE A 228 -15.75 -12.54 8.87
C PHE A 228 -14.57 -11.61 9.24
N LEU A 229 -13.83 -11.13 8.27
CA LEU A 229 -12.72 -10.20 8.52
C LEU A 229 -13.19 -8.91 9.24
N PRO A 230 -14.33 -8.27 8.87
CA PRO A 230 -14.82 -7.10 9.59
C PRO A 230 -15.23 -7.35 11.04
N LYS A 231 -15.48 -8.61 11.42
CA LYS A 231 -15.80 -9.00 12.81
C LYS A 231 -14.57 -9.25 13.67
N ILE A 232 -13.36 -9.23 13.06
CA ILE A 232 -12.07 -9.49 13.72
C ILE A 232 -12.07 -10.87 14.40
N GLU A 233 -12.70 -11.86 13.77
CA GLU A 233 -12.72 -13.23 14.29
C GLU A 233 -11.30 -13.85 14.19
N PHE A 234 -10.89 -14.54 15.26
CA PHE A 234 -9.60 -15.22 15.30
C PHE A 234 -9.51 -16.28 14.20
N GLY A 235 -8.42 -16.26 13.42
CA GLY A 235 -8.20 -17.18 12.31
C GLY A 235 -8.82 -16.75 10.96
N ALA A 236 -9.64 -15.70 10.91
CA ALA A 236 -10.26 -15.23 9.67
C ALA A 236 -9.21 -14.73 8.65
N THR A 237 -8.19 -14.03 9.14
CA THR A 237 -7.10 -13.51 8.29
C THR A 237 -6.25 -14.64 7.70
N GLU A 238 -5.90 -15.63 8.52
CA GLU A 238 -5.10 -16.80 8.11
C GLU A 238 -5.87 -17.64 7.07
N LEU A 239 -7.14 -17.88 7.32
CA LEU A 239 -8.00 -18.61 6.39
C LEU A 239 -8.16 -17.88 5.05
N LEU A 240 -8.33 -16.55 5.08
CA LEU A 240 -8.40 -15.70 3.89
C LEU A 240 -7.11 -15.82 3.05
N VAL A 241 -5.95 -15.68 3.69
CA VAL A 241 -4.66 -15.75 3.00
C VAL A 241 -4.42 -17.13 2.42
N VAL A 242 -4.60 -18.19 3.22
CA VAL A 242 -4.37 -19.58 2.78
C VAL A 242 -5.31 -19.96 1.65
N SER A 243 -6.62 -19.70 1.78
CA SER A 243 -7.61 -20.02 0.74
C SER A 243 -7.42 -19.20 -0.53
N GLY A 244 -7.06 -17.91 -0.42
CA GLY A 244 -6.76 -17.03 -1.54
C GLY A 244 -5.52 -17.46 -2.32
N VAL A 245 -4.42 -17.75 -1.62
CA VAL A 245 -3.18 -18.20 -2.24
C VAL A 245 -3.38 -19.57 -2.90
N CYS A 246 -3.85 -20.57 -2.17
CA CYS A 246 -4.09 -21.91 -2.71
C CYS A 246 -5.09 -21.90 -3.86
N GLY A 247 -6.17 -21.12 -3.74
CA GLY A 247 -7.17 -20.94 -4.79
C GLY A 247 -6.56 -20.39 -6.07
N THR A 248 -5.74 -19.34 -5.97
CA THR A 248 -5.05 -18.73 -7.14
C THR A 248 -4.13 -19.74 -7.83
N PHE A 249 -3.31 -20.48 -7.07
CA PHE A 249 -2.44 -21.52 -7.66
C PHE A 249 -3.23 -22.61 -8.38
N LEU A 250 -4.34 -23.07 -7.82
CA LEU A 250 -5.18 -24.11 -8.41
C LEU A 250 -5.93 -23.61 -9.66
N VAL A 251 -6.41 -22.36 -9.66
CA VAL A 251 -7.02 -21.74 -10.83
C VAL A 251 -6.04 -21.74 -12.00
N PHE A 252 -4.82 -21.23 -11.83
CA PHE A 252 -3.84 -21.19 -12.92
C PHE A 252 -3.39 -22.59 -13.35
N ARG A 253 -3.28 -23.56 -12.43
CA ARG A 253 -2.99 -24.95 -12.77
C ARG A 253 -4.09 -25.59 -13.65
N GLY A 254 -5.35 -25.29 -13.34
CA GLY A 254 -6.50 -25.82 -14.10
C GLY A 254 -6.78 -25.09 -15.42
N LEU A 255 -6.44 -23.80 -15.49
CA LEU A 255 -6.78 -22.93 -16.61
C LEU A 255 -6.21 -23.39 -17.96
N GLY A 256 -4.97 -23.91 -17.96
CA GLY A 256 -4.32 -24.42 -19.16
C GLY A 256 -5.11 -25.55 -19.84
N GLY A 257 -5.69 -26.47 -19.05
CA GLY A 257 -6.53 -27.54 -19.60
C GLY A 257 -7.88 -27.07 -20.14
N ILE A 258 -8.45 -25.99 -19.57
CA ILE A 258 -9.70 -25.40 -20.02
C ILE A 258 -9.50 -24.67 -21.35
N ILE A 259 -8.40 -23.94 -21.52
CA ILE A 259 -8.01 -23.31 -22.78
C ILE A 259 -7.95 -24.38 -23.87
N GLY A 260 -7.33 -25.53 -23.59
CA GLY A 260 -7.28 -26.66 -24.51
C GLY A 260 -8.66 -27.20 -24.95
N LYS A 261 -9.64 -27.21 -24.02
CA LYS A 261 -11.04 -27.61 -24.38
C LYS A 261 -11.71 -26.68 -25.37
N ARG A 262 -11.51 -25.40 -25.25
CA ARG A 262 -12.12 -24.41 -26.17
C ARG A 262 -11.55 -24.52 -27.57
N ILE A 263 -10.26 -24.87 -27.67
CA ILE A 263 -9.58 -25.07 -28.95
C ILE A 263 -10.22 -26.22 -29.73
N THR A 264 -10.43 -27.37 -29.09
CA THR A 264 -10.99 -28.58 -29.75
C THR A 264 -12.44 -28.41 -30.21
N LYS A 265 -13.23 -27.53 -29.55
CA LYS A 265 -14.65 -27.30 -29.90
C LYS A 265 -14.89 -26.24 -31.00
N LYS A 266 -14.00 -25.23 -31.14
CA LYS A 266 -14.19 -24.08 -32.06
C LYS A 266 -13.25 -24.05 -33.26
N THR A 267 -12.35 -24.99 -33.43
CA THR A 267 -11.15 -24.82 -34.23
C THR A 267 -11.27 -25.15 -35.71
N PHE A 268 -12.42 -25.60 -36.17
CA PHE A 268 -12.58 -25.92 -37.60
C PHE A 268 -13.12 -24.76 -38.46
N SER A 269 -13.28 -23.56 -37.91
CA SER A 269 -13.80 -22.42 -38.69
C SER A 269 -12.96 -21.18 -38.40
N LYS A 270 -12.14 -20.79 -39.36
CA LYS A 270 -11.55 -19.47 -39.62
C LYS A 270 -10.14 -19.18 -39.04
N THR A 271 -9.26 -18.89 -39.99
CA THR A 271 -7.96 -18.21 -39.97
C THR A 271 -6.76 -18.99 -39.46
N GLY A 272 -5.76 -19.13 -40.33
CA GLY A 272 -4.54 -19.93 -40.31
C GLY A 272 -3.75 -20.09 -38.98
N LEU A 273 -3.51 -19.06 -38.20
CA LEU A 273 -2.68 -19.15 -36.99
C LEU A 273 -3.46 -19.23 -35.68
N ALA A 274 -4.79 -19.22 -35.70
CA ALA A 274 -5.61 -19.25 -34.48
C ALA A 274 -5.38 -20.52 -33.61
N VAL A 275 -5.24 -21.68 -34.29
CA VAL A 275 -4.93 -22.96 -33.60
C VAL A 275 -3.56 -22.95 -32.98
N PHE A 276 -2.58 -22.43 -33.69
CA PHE A 276 -1.21 -22.28 -33.19
C PHE A 276 -1.18 -21.39 -31.96
N ASN A 277 -1.82 -20.20 -32.04
CA ASN A 277 -1.88 -19.26 -30.92
C ASN A 277 -2.52 -19.86 -29.69
N ALA A 278 -3.63 -20.56 -29.85
CA ALA A 278 -4.34 -21.14 -28.74
C ALA A 278 -3.56 -22.32 -28.11
N ARG A 279 -2.88 -23.13 -28.95
CA ARG A 279 -1.99 -24.21 -28.47
C ARG A 279 -0.79 -23.66 -27.72
N GLN A 280 -0.16 -22.61 -28.26
CA GLN A 280 0.97 -21.95 -27.66
C GLN A 280 0.57 -21.31 -26.31
N LEU A 281 -0.59 -20.64 -26.26
CA LEU A 281 -1.12 -20.07 -25.01
C LEU A 281 -1.43 -21.17 -23.98
N GLN A 282 -2.03 -22.29 -24.38
CA GLN A 282 -2.26 -23.44 -23.50
C GLN A 282 -0.97 -23.96 -22.89
N GLU A 283 0.04 -24.18 -23.72
CA GLU A 283 1.35 -24.67 -23.30
C GLU A 283 2.06 -23.70 -22.36
N ASN A 284 1.96 -22.40 -22.67
CA ASN A 284 2.54 -21.33 -21.88
C ASN A 284 1.89 -21.23 -20.50
N VAL A 285 0.57 -21.25 -20.41
CA VAL A 285 -0.16 -21.20 -19.16
C VAL A 285 0.09 -22.45 -18.32
N THR A 286 0.06 -23.63 -18.93
CA THR A 286 0.32 -24.89 -18.22
C THR A 286 1.74 -24.93 -17.68
N GLY A 287 2.72 -24.53 -18.49
CA GLY A 287 4.13 -24.57 -18.14
C GLY A 287 4.56 -23.55 -17.10
N GLN A 288 3.87 -22.42 -17.05
CA GLN A 288 4.22 -21.29 -16.17
C GLN A 288 3.17 -21.00 -15.10
N HIS A 289 2.27 -21.94 -14.80
CA HIS A 289 1.14 -21.73 -13.87
C HIS A 289 1.59 -21.19 -12.51
N LYS A 290 2.75 -21.63 -11.97
CA LYS A 290 3.31 -21.13 -10.71
C LYS A 290 3.70 -19.65 -10.81
N ASN A 291 4.41 -19.27 -11.88
CA ASN A 291 4.84 -17.88 -12.07
C ASN A 291 3.65 -16.95 -12.34
N LEU A 292 2.63 -17.43 -13.07
CA LEU A 292 1.38 -16.69 -13.30
C LEU A 292 0.61 -16.48 -12.00
N ALA A 293 0.54 -17.50 -11.14
CA ALA A 293 -0.11 -17.38 -9.83
C ALA A 293 0.62 -16.37 -8.94
N ILE A 294 1.96 -16.47 -8.83
CA ILE A 294 2.77 -15.52 -8.05
C ILE A 294 2.59 -14.09 -8.58
N ALA A 295 2.67 -13.91 -9.89
CA ALA A 295 2.50 -12.60 -10.48
C ALA A 295 1.09 -12.04 -10.26
N SER A 296 0.05 -12.88 -10.35
CA SER A 296 -1.33 -12.49 -10.05
C SER A 296 -1.51 -12.06 -8.59
N LEU A 297 -0.89 -12.77 -7.65
CA LEU A 297 -0.91 -12.40 -6.23
C LEU A 297 -0.16 -11.09 -5.96
N LEU A 298 0.97 -10.87 -6.62
CA LEU A 298 1.71 -9.61 -6.50
C LEU A 298 0.92 -8.44 -7.10
N LEU A 299 0.26 -8.62 -8.24
CA LEU A 299 -0.62 -7.61 -8.82
C LEU A 299 -1.85 -7.34 -7.95
N LEU A 300 -2.43 -8.37 -7.33
CA LEU A 300 -3.50 -8.21 -6.35
C LEU A 300 -3.03 -7.39 -5.16
N ALA A 301 -1.88 -7.73 -4.58
CA ALA A 301 -1.30 -6.99 -3.45
C ALA A 301 -0.99 -5.55 -3.84
N SER A 302 -0.47 -5.32 -5.06
CA SER A 302 -0.26 -3.99 -5.61
C SER A 302 -1.55 -3.20 -5.71
N PHE A 303 -2.58 -3.78 -6.34
CA PHE A 303 -3.87 -3.13 -6.51
C PHE A 303 -4.50 -2.74 -5.16
N ALA A 304 -4.51 -3.68 -4.20
CA ALA A 304 -5.05 -3.43 -2.86
C ALA A 304 -4.27 -2.34 -2.12
N SER A 305 -2.93 -2.40 -2.15
CA SER A 305 -2.07 -1.42 -1.46
C SER A 305 -2.17 -0.03 -2.08
N LEU A 306 -2.22 0.09 -3.42
CA LEU A 306 -2.38 1.38 -4.11
C LEU A 306 -3.75 1.99 -3.83
N SER A 307 -4.82 1.19 -3.90
CA SER A 307 -6.19 1.66 -3.61
C SER A 307 -6.34 2.09 -2.16
N TYR A 308 -5.81 1.31 -1.21
CA TYR A 308 -5.82 1.64 0.21
C TYR A 308 -5.02 2.91 0.50
N GLY A 309 -3.76 2.96 0.04
CA GLY A 309 -2.88 4.09 0.30
C GLY A 309 -3.38 5.40 -0.30
N ALA A 310 -3.90 5.37 -1.54
CA ALA A 310 -4.51 6.53 -2.18
C ALA A 310 -5.76 7.00 -1.41
N SER A 311 -6.60 6.06 -0.97
CA SER A 311 -7.81 6.41 -0.24
C SER A 311 -7.51 7.00 1.13
N VAL A 312 -6.60 6.41 1.91
CA VAL A 312 -6.20 6.93 3.21
C VAL A 312 -5.51 8.29 3.08
N GLY A 313 -4.60 8.44 2.11
CA GLY A 313 -3.87 9.69 1.91
C GLY A 313 -4.71 10.87 1.40
N LEU A 314 -5.75 10.60 0.60
CA LEU A 314 -6.54 11.65 -0.05
C LEU A 314 -7.89 11.96 0.63
N THR A 315 -8.33 11.14 1.57
CA THR A 315 -9.64 11.31 2.23
C THR A 315 -9.56 11.91 3.62
N GLN A 316 -8.50 12.63 3.93
CA GLN A 316 -8.36 13.27 5.24
C GLN A 316 -9.47 14.28 5.48
N LYS A 317 -10.21 14.14 6.58
CA LYS A 317 -11.08 15.19 7.08
C LYS A 317 -10.33 16.01 8.11
N THR A 318 -10.41 17.32 7.96
CA THR A 318 -10.07 18.25 9.03
C THR A 318 -11.10 18.04 10.15
N GLU A 319 -10.68 17.59 11.33
CA GLU A 319 -11.56 17.50 12.47
C GLU A 319 -12.13 18.90 12.80
N LYS A 320 -13.42 18.97 13.16
CA LYS A 320 -14.00 20.25 13.57
C LYS A 320 -13.32 20.74 14.84
N ARG A 321 -12.83 21.96 14.78
CA ARG A 321 -12.25 22.66 15.90
C ARG A 321 -13.33 22.94 16.95
N SER A 322 -13.19 22.34 18.14
CA SER A 322 -14.08 22.59 19.29
C SER A 322 -13.31 23.23 20.46
N VAL A 323 -12.09 22.75 20.69
CA VAL A 323 -11.20 23.16 21.77
C VAL A 323 -9.80 23.33 21.17
N ASP A 324 -9.06 24.39 21.57
CA ASP A 324 -7.69 24.59 21.10
C ASP A 324 -6.65 24.00 22.01
N PHE A 325 -6.87 24.12 23.33
CA PHE A 325 -6.01 23.51 24.35
C PHE A 325 -6.85 22.91 25.46
N SER A 326 -6.38 21.79 26.00
CA SER A 326 -6.82 21.19 27.25
C SER A 326 -5.64 21.17 28.21
N LEU A 327 -5.71 21.95 29.29
CA LEU A 327 -4.67 22.06 30.31
C LEU A 327 -4.99 21.11 31.46
N PHE A 328 -3.99 20.34 31.88
CA PHE A 328 -4.10 19.39 32.98
C PHE A 328 -3.15 19.81 34.14
N GLY A 329 -3.57 19.62 35.35
CA GLY A 329 -2.73 19.90 36.51
C GLY A 329 -3.49 20.38 37.73
N ASP A 330 -2.82 21.14 38.58
CA ASP A 330 -3.42 21.74 39.75
C ASP A 330 -4.18 23.01 39.34
N GLU A 331 -5.37 23.23 39.89
CA GLU A 331 -6.28 24.34 39.51
C GLU A 331 -5.55 25.69 39.67
N ALA A 332 -4.81 25.89 40.76
CA ALA A 332 -4.06 27.12 40.99
C ALA A 332 -2.95 27.35 39.95
N ALA A 333 -2.26 26.29 39.54
CA ALA A 333 -1.21 26.35 38.53
C ALA A 333 -1.79 26.66 37.13
N VAL A 334 -2.90 26.01 36.76
CA VAL A 334 -3.61 26.26 35.51
C VAL A 334 -4.12 27.71 35.46
N GLU A 335 -4.72 28.22 36.54
CA GLU A 335 -5.19 29.61 36.60
C GLU A 335 -4.06 30.64 36.53
N SER A 336 -2.90 30.34 37.12
CA SER A 336 -1.75 31.23 37.01
C SER A 336 -1.30 31.43 35.55
N VAL A 337 -1.27 30.36 34.76
CA VAL A 337 -0.91 30.41 33.33
C VAL A 337 -1.96 31.14 32.52
N LEU A 338 -3.24 30.91 32.78
CA LEU A 338 -4.34 31.62 32.08
C LEU A 338 -4.35 33.14 32.36
N ASN A 339 -3.87 33.55 33.52
CA ASN A 339 -3.76 34.96 33.88
C ASN A 339 -2.53 35.66 33.31
N GLU A 340 -1.62 34.94 32.63
CA GLU A 340 -0.52 35.56 31.89
C GLU A 340 -1.07 36.53 30.82
N PRO A 341 -0.59 37.79 30.78
CA PRO A 341 -1.14 38.84 29.92
C PRO A 341 -1.19 38.44 28.45
N GLU A 342 -0.16 37.71 27.99
CA GLU A 342 -0.03 37.26 26.60
C GLU A 342 -1.09 36.21 26.26
N LEU A 343 -1.30 35.19 27.07
CA LEU A 343 -2.27 34.13 26.87
C LEU A 343 -3.69 34.65 27.03
N LYS A 344 -3.93 35.48 28.05
CA LYS A 344 -5.24 36.12 28.35
C LYS A 344 -5.70 37.00 27.18
N SER A 345 -4.79 37.68 26.51
CA SER A 345 -5.12 38.54 25.36
C SER A 345 -5.68 37.77 24.18
N VAL A 346 -5.24 36.54 23.95
CA VAL A 346 -5.62 35.70 22.79
C VAL A 346 -6.71 34.67 23.13
N THR A 347 -7.02 34.45 24.41
CA THR A 347 -8.06 33.51 24.85
C THR A 347 -9.46 34.11 24.64
N LYS A 348 -10.36 33.36 24.00
CA LYS A 348 -11.77 33.70 23.80
C LYS A 348 -12.62 33.18 24.95
N THR A 349 -12.52 31.89 25.24
CA THR A 349 -13.28 31.20 26.29
C THR A 349 -12.39 30.22 27.03
N SER A 350 -12.60 30.10 28.32
CA SER A 350 -12.02 29.04 29.16
C SER A 350 -13.11 28.48 30.06
N TYR A 351 -13.13 27.17 30.25
CA TYR A 351 -14.11 26.48 31.10
C TYR A 351 -13.57 25.15 31.61
N ASP A 352 -14.08 24.75 32.78
CA ASP A 352 -13.67 23.53 33.44
C ASP A 352 -14.32 22.31 32.77
N MET A 353 -13.52 21.29 32.51
CA MET A 353 -13.97 20.02 31.93
C MET A 353 -13.84 18.91 32.98
N TYR A 354 -14.95 18.63 33.65
CA TYR A 354 -15.04 17.49 34.57
C TYR A 354 -15.26 16.20 33.77
N LEU A 355 -14.15 15.56 33.47
CA LEU A 355 -14.05 14.30 32.74
C LEU A 355 -13.21 13.34 33.56
N SER A 356 -13.77 12.22 34.00
CA SER A 356 -13.06 11.28 34.88
C SER A 356 -13.31 9.83 34.52
N GLN A 357 -12.29 8.99 34.71
CA GLN A 357 -12.40 7.55 34.54
C GLN A 357 -13.06 6.92 35.77
N ILE A 358 -14.16 6.19 35.53
CA ILE A 358 -14.88 5.50 36.57
C ILE A 358 -14.04 4.36 37.14
N ARG A 359 -14.13 4.15 38.46
CA ARG A 359 -13.53 3.00 39.12
C ARG A 359 -14.26 1.72 38.65
N ARG A 360 -13.51 0.65 38.47
CA ARG A 360 -13.96 -0.61 37.86
C ARG A 360 -15.17 -1.25 38.53
N ASP A 361 -15.35 -1.05 39.83
CA ASP A 361 -16.47 -1.50 40.63
C ASP A 361 -17.74 -0.65 40.49
N SER A 362 -17.62 0.50 39.86
CA SER A 362 -18.73 1.49 39.69
C SER A 362 -19.10 1.70 38.22
N ILE A 363 -18.56 0.88 37.31
CA ILE A 363 -18.87 0.95 35.86
C ILE A 363 -20.36 0.68 35.68
N PRO A 364 -21.07 1.50 34.88
CA PRO A 364 -22.48 1.29 34.57
C PRO A 364 -22.73 -0.07 33.92
N ASP A 365 -23.88 -0.65 34.21
CA ASP A 365 -24.31 -1.89 33.56
C ASP A 365 -24.97 -1.57 32.23
N TYR A 366 -24.30 -1.96 31.15
CA TYR A 366 -24.75 -1.78 29.77
C TYR A 366 -25.47 -3.03 29.19
N SER A 367 -25.90 -3.96 30.03
CA SER A 367 -26.47 -5.24 29.57
C SER A 367 -27.61 -5.05 28.58
N ASP A 368 -28.50 -4.07 28.81
CA ASP A 368 -29.60 -3.79 27.89
C ASP A 368 -29.16 -3.20 26.57
N PHE A 369 -28.17 -2.29 26.57
CA PHE A 369 -27.58 -1.74 25.37
C PHE A 369 -26.89 -2.83 24.54
N LEU A 370 -26.12 -3.70 25.18
CA LEU A 370 -25.36 -4.78 24.53
C LEU A 370 -26.25 -5.88 23.92
N LYS A 371 -27.53 -6.01 24.33
CA LYS A 371 -28.48 -6.91 23.66
C LYS A 371 -28.75 -6.52 22.19
N PHE A 372 -28.60 -5.24 21.87
CA PHE A 372 -28.92 -4.68 20.56
C PHE A 372 -27.67 -4.22 19.78
N TYR A 373 -26.50 -4.23 20.41
CA TYR A 373 -25.25 -3.81 19.84
C TYR A 373 -24.37 -5.02 19.50
N ASP A 374 -24.08 -5.23 18.22
CA ASP A 374 -23.27 -6.35 17.70
C ASP A 374 -21.76 -5.99 17.63
N GLY A 375 -21.28 -5.12 18.50
CA GLY A 375 -19.88 -4.68 18.58
C GLY A 375 -19.13 -5.24 19.79
N GLN A 376 -17.84 -4.90 19.90
CA GLN A 376 -17.02 -5.33 21.05
C GLN A 376 -17.46 -4.61 22.33
N SER A 377 -17.89 -5.39 23.33
CA SER A 377 -18.34 -4.89 24.62
C SER A 377 -17.25 -4.30 25.50
N SER A 378 -15.98 -4.65 25.26
CA SER A 378 -14.82 -4.22 26.05
C SER A 378 -14.49 -2.72 25.94
N TRP A 379 -15.13 -1.99 25.05
CA TRP A 379 -14.83 -0.59 24.75
C TRP A 379 -15.84 0.38 25.36
N PHE A 380 -16.81 -0.11 26.15
CA PHE A 380 -17.86 0.74 26.70
C PHE A 380 -17.49 1.38 28.05
N CYS A 381 -17.54 2.68 28.02
CA CYS A 381 -17.70 3.67 29.10
C CYS A 381 -16.88 3.43 30.36
N GLU A 382 -15.60 3.64 30.24
CA GLU A 382 -14.76 3.86 31.41
C GLU A 382 -14.76 5.34 31.87
N TYR A 383 -15.35 6.25 31.07
CA TYR A 383 -15.34 7.69 31.32
C TYR A 383 -16.72 8.29 31.47
N VAL A 384 -16.81 9.30 32.32
CA VAL A 384 -18.02 10.12 32.54
C VAL A 384 -17.68 11.59 32.47
N ILE A 385 -18.57 12.37 31.85
CA ILE A 385 -18.50 13.81 31.68
C ILE A 385 -19.67 14.45 32.47
N ALA A 386 -19.38 15.50 33.24
CA ALA A 386 -20.41 16.27 33.90
C ALA A 386 -21.23 17.12 32.88
N LEU A 387 -22.54 17.19 33.06
CA LEU A 387 -23.41 17.92 32.16
C LEU A 387 -23.07 19.40 32.06
N SER A 388 -22.68 20.05 33.15
CA SER A 388 -22.24 21.44 33.17
C SER A 388 -21.04 21.69 32.25
N SER A 389 -20.05 20.80 32.30
CA SER A 389 -18.84 20.89 31.46
C SER A 389 -19.18 20.66 29.96
N TYR A 390 -20.02 19.66 29.66
CA TYR A 390 -20.43 19.43 28.29
C TYR A 390 -21.29 20.61 27.75
N ASN A 391 -22.11 21.23 28.58
CA ASN A 391 -22.90 22.41 28.21
C ASN A 391 -21.98 23.66 28.02
N ALA A 392 -20.94 23.79 28.81
CA ALA A 392 -19.94 24.83 28.57
C ALA A 392 -19.26 24.69 27.20
N LEU A 393 -18.88 23.46 26.81
CA LEU A 393 -18.40 23.16 25.48
C LEU A 393 -19.43 23.53 24.40
N ARG A 394 -20.67 23.08 24.53
CA ARG A 394 -21.76 23.40 23.57
C ARG A 394 -21.98 24.90 23.42
N THR A 395 -21.96 25.61 24.52
CA THR A 395 -22.12 27.08 24.54
C THR A 395 -20.91 27.76 23.85
N ALA A 396 -19.68 27.31 24.12
CA ALA A 396 -18.50 27.80 23.44
C ALA A 396 -18.53 27.59 21.92
N MET A 397 -19.20 26.52 21.48
CA MET A 397 -19.44 26.21 20.06
C MET A 397 -20.68 26.90 19.47
N GLY A 398 -21.40 27.72 20.24
CA GLY A 398 -22.63 28.35 19.79
C GLY A 398 -23.82 27.40 19.65
N LYS A 399 -23.79 26.23 20.29
CA LYS A 399 -24.88 25.25 20.31
C LYS A 399 -25.75 25.45 21.55
N GLN A 400 -27.03 25.01 21.45
CA GLN A 400 -27.91 25.04 22.61
C GLN A 400 -27.46 24.04 23.69
N PRO A 401 -27.54 24.39 24.98
CA PRO A 401 -27.21 23.49 26.06
C PRO A 401 -28.16 22.29 26.09
N LEU A 402 -27.63 21.14 26.51
CA LEU A 402 -28.37 19.90 26.68
C LEU A 402 -29.08 19.92 28.05
N ALA A 403 -30.33 19.49 28.08
CA ALA A 403 -31.07 19.31 29.34
C ALA A 403 -31.23 17.81 29.63
N LEU A 404 -30.74 17.36 30.81
CA LEU A 404 -30.89 15.99 31.30
C LEU A 404 -31.61 16.03 32.65
N LYS A 405 -32.55 15.10 32.82
CA LYS A 405 -33.15 14.82 34.14
C LYS A 405 -32.20 13.93 34.96
N GLU A 406 -32.42 13.84 36.27
CA GLU A 406 -31.57 13.03 37.17
C GLU A 406 -31.50 11.53 36.81
N ASN A 407 -32.49 11.02 36.10
CA ASN A 407 -32.56 9.64 35.61
C ASN A 407 -32.32 9.49 34.11
N GLU A 408 -31.74 10.51 33.49
CA GLU A 408 -31.38 10.51 32.08
C GLU A 408 -29.83 10.67 31.92
N ALA A 409 -29.27 10.04 30.89
CA ALA A 409 -27.88 10.22 30.49
C ALA A 409 -27.80 10.28 28.96
N ALA A 410 -26.74 10.89 28.45
CA ALA A 410 -26.47 10.89 27.02
C ALA A 410 -25.17 10.14 26.73
N MET A 411 -25.15 9.36 25.67
CA MET A 411 -23.96 8.67 25.23
C MET A 411 -23.10 9.60 24.37
N TYR A 412 -21.81 9.60 24.64
CA TYR A 412 -20.82 10.39 23.96
C TYR A 412 -19.77 9.49 23.29
N SER A 413 -19.28 9.87 22.11
CA SER A 413 -18.13 9.25 21.46
C SER A 413 -17.38 10.26 20.60
N ASP A 414 -16.08 10.45 20.85
CA ASP A 414 -15.23 11.26 20.00
C ASP A 414 -14.78 10.50 18.73
N LEU A 415 -14.89 9.17 18.75
CA LEU A 415 -14.52 8.29 17.66
C LEU A 415 -15.66 8.04 16.66
N ALA A 416 -16.91 8.25 17.06
CA ALA A 416 -18.07 8.02 16.19
C ALA A 416 -18.16 9.02 15.03
N GLY A 417 -17.48 10.17 15.14
CA GLY A 417 -17.49 11.20 14.12
C GLY A 417 -18.81 11.94 13.99
N GLU A 418 -18.99 12.67 12.89
CA GLU A 418 -20.25 13.38 12.63
C GLU A 418 -21.39 12.41 12.30
N ARG A 419 -22.59 12.73 12.75
CA ARG A 419 -23.86 12.05 12.44
C ARG A 419 -23.94 11.69 10.94
N GLY A 420 -24.28 10.44 10.65
CA GLY A 420 -24.48 9.93 9.30
C GLY A 420 -23.19 9.62 8.52
N ASN A 421 -22.01 9.87 9.07
CA ASN A 421 -20.73 9.72 8.38
C ASN A 421 -19.87 8.53 8.85
N SER A 422 -20.19 7.91 9.99
CA SER A 422 -19.50 6.70 10.46
C SER A 422 -20.47 5.55 10.67
N THR A 423 -20.03 4.33 10.32
CA THR A 423 -20.80 3.09 10.59
C THR A 423 -20.98 2.89 12.08
N LEU A 424 -19.97 3.20 12.88
CA LEU A 424 -20.00 3.11 14.33
C LEU A 424 -21.05 4.03 14.94
N GLY A 425 -21.07 5.31 14.55
CA GLY A 425 -22.06 6.28 15.03
C GLY A 425 -23.47 5.85 14.68
N ASN A 426 -23.69 5.44 13.43
CA ASN A 426 -25.01 4.96 12.98
C ASN A 426 -25.46 3.69 13.70
N ASP A 427 -24.57 2.77 14.02
CA ASP A 427 -24.92 1.54 14.72
C ASP A 427 -25.24 1.81 16.19
N ILE A 428 -24.52 2.73 16.83
CA ILE A 428 -24.85 3.19 18.20
C ILE A 428 -26.20 3.95 18.20
N GLU A 429 -26.44 4.88 17.28
CA GLU A 429 -27.68 5.63 17.17
C GLU A 429 -28.90 4.72 16.99
N LYS A 430 -28.81 3.70 16.12
CA LYS A 430 -29.91 2.70 15.96
C LYS A 430 -30.24 1.95 17.25
N VAL A 431 -29.26 1.76 18.13
CA VAL A 431 -29.51 1.14 19.44
C VAL A 431 -30.13 2.14 20.38
N LEU A 432 -29.68 3.39 20.41
CA LEU A 432 -30.23 4.47 21.23
C LEU A 432 -31.69 4.80 20.86
N GLU A 433 -32.03 4.76 19.56
CA GLU A 433 -33.41 4.96 19.07
C GLU A 433 -34.41 3.92 19.61
N LYS A 434 -33.96 2.77 20.10
CA LYS A 434 -34.79 1.74 20.73
C LYS A 434 -35.18 2.07 22.16
N GLY A 435 -34.70 3.18 22.72
CA GLY A 435 -35.05 3.59 24.10
C GLY A 435 -34.41 2.69 25.16
N VAL A 436 -33.12 2.45 25.05
CA VAL A 436 -32.35 1.55 25.94
C VAL A 436 -32.06 2.24 27.27
N ASN A 437 -32.12 1.47 28.35
CA ASN A 437 -31.76 1.89 29.72
C ASN A 437 -30.41 1.28 30.13
N ILE A 438 -29.73 1.99 31.02
CA ILE A 438 -28.49 1.51 31.67
C ILE A 438 -28.64 1.65 33.18
N VAL A 439 -27.85 0.91 33.95
CA VAL A 439 -27.89 1.06 35.42
C VAL A 439 -26.64 1.83 35.85
N VAL A 440 -26.83 3.05 36.35
CA VAL A 440 -25.75 3.91 36.87
C VAL A 440 -25.90 4.00 38.38
N ASN A 441 -24.91 3.62 39.15
CA ASN A 441 -24.90 3.65 40.61
C ASN A 441 -26.17 2.97 41.22
N GLY A 442 -26.60 1.83 40.63
CA GLY A 442 -27.78 1.08 41.07
C GLY A 442 -29.12 1.68 40.67
N LYS A 443 -29.16 2.81 39.96
CA LYS A 443 -30.38 3.46 39.46
C LYS A 443 -30.53 3.21 37.96
N ASN A 444 -31.78 2.92 37.58
CA ASN A 444 -32.11 2.77 36.14
C ASN A 444 -32.13 4.15 35.50
N THR A 445 -31.29 4.35 34.46
CA THR A 445 -31.06 5.61 33.80
C THR A 445 -31.35 5.45 32.31
N ALA A 446 -32.24 6.27 31.76
CA ALA A 446 -32.60 6.24 30.35
C ALA A 446 -31.52 6.93 29.49
N LEU A 447 -31.12 6.31 28.38
CA LEU A 447 -30.22 6.93 27.41
C LEU A 447 -31.00 7.78 26.42
N LEU A 448 -30.52 9.00 26.16
CA LEU A 448 -31.09 9.83 25.11
C LEU A 448 -30.88 9.18 23.73
N PRO A 449 -31.84 9.35 22.80
CA PRO A 449 -31.75 8.77 21.45
C PRO A 449 -30.75 9.49 20.53
N GLU A 450 -29.93 10.35 21.09
CA GLU A 450 -28.92 11.15 20.35
C GLU A 450 -27.51 10.82 20.83
N LEU A 451 -26.62 10.47 19.87
CA LEU A 451 -25.21 10.29 20.15
C LEU A 451 -24.51 11.66 20.11
N LEU A 452 -23.77 11.98 21.16
CA LEU A 452 -23.00 13.20 21.28
C LEU A 452 -21.60 12.96 20.71
N CYS A 453 -21.14 13.84 19.79
CA CYS A 453 -19.87 13.68 19.07
C CYS A 453 -19.02 14.96 19.06
N ASP A 454 -19.35 15.97 19.87
CA ASP A 454 -18.55 17.20 19.95
C ASP A 454 -17.32 16.94 20.81
N LYS A 455 -16.11 17.14 20.26
CA LYS A 455 -14.85 16.75 20.88
C LYS A 455 -14.64 17.47 22.21
N ALA A 456 -14.61 16.71 23.31
CA ALA A 456 -14.60 17.24 24.67
C ALA A 456 -13.21 17.71 25.13
N VAL A 457 -12.12 17.22 24.53
CA VAL A 457 -10.71 17.58 24.81
C VAL A 457 -9.98 17.89 23.54
N ALA A 458 -8.90 18.66 23.63
CA ALA A 458 -8.18 19.15 22.44
C ALA A 458 -7.48 18.04 21.66
N ASP A 459 -6.94 17.03 22.33
CA ASP A 459 -6.25 15.89 21.72
C ASP A 459 -6.65 14.55 22.38
N ARG A 460 -5.89 13.51 22.10
CA ARG A 460 -6.12 12.09 22.42
C ARG A 460 -5.31 11.58 23.62
N SER A 461 -4.78 12.38 24.49
CA SER A 461 -4.23 11.87 25.75
C SER A 461 -5.32 11.09 26.49
N ILE A 462 -6.58 11.51 26.34
CA ILE A 462 -7.77 10.77 26.77
C ILE A 462 -8.61 10.40 25.54
N THR A 463 -8.51 9.13 25.10
CA THR A 463 -9.34 8.63 23.97
C THR A 463 -10.71 8.20 24.50
N LEU A 464 -11.75 8.92 24.11
CA LEU A 464 -13.13 8.65 24.48
C LEU A 464 -13.85 7.85 23.40
N PHE A 465 -13.64 6.53 23.41
CA PHE A 465 -14.39 5.63 22.53
C PHE A 465 -15.89 5.76 22.80
N SER A 466 -16.24 5.67 24.06
CA SER A 466 -17.56 6.00 24.58
C SER A 466 -17.44 6.59 25.97
N ALA A 467 -18.21 7.61 26.27
CA ALA A 467 -18.36 8.19 27.59
C ALA A 467 -19.84 8.46 27.87
N LEU A 468 -20.18 8.62 29.13
CA LEU A 468 -21.51 9.05 29.54
C LEU A 468 -21.49 10.52 29.94
N VAL A 469 -22.39 11.32 29.41
CA VAL A 469 -22.71 12.63 29.91
C VAL A 469 -23.87 12.47 30.89
N VAL A 470 -23.62 12.82 32.17
CA VAL A 470 -24.61 12.67 33.26
C VAL A 470 -24.84 14.00 33.97
N PRO A 471 -26.00 14.18 34.64
CA PRO A 471 -26.21 15.33 35.52
C PRO A 471 -25.10 15.47 36.58
N ASP A 472 -24.76 16.70 36.96
CA ASP A 472 -23.67 16.98 37.89
C ASP A 472 -23.89 16.28 39.26
N SER A 473 -25.14 16.19 39.73
CA SER A 473 -25.48 15.45 40.96
C SER A 473 -25.07 13.98 40.89
N VAL A 474 -25.26 13.36 39.73
CA VAL A 474 -24.85 11.96 39.46
C VAL A 474 -23.35 11.87 39.35
N TYR A 475 -22.71 12.77 38.57
CA TYR A 475 -21.26 12.79 38.39
C TYR A 475 -20.50 12.84 39.73
N PHE A 476 -20.86 13.78 40.61
CA PHE A 476 -20.18 13.92 41.89
C PHE A 476 -20.44 12.79 42.88
N SER A 477 -21.50 11.99 42.66
CA SER A 477 -21.83 10.80 43.47
C SER A 477 -21.06 9.54 43.09
N LEU A 478 -20.41 9.54 41.90
CA LEU A 478 -19.67 8.39 41.40
C LEU A 478 -18.26 8.29 42.00
N ALA A 479 -17.76 7.06 42.08
CA ALA A 479 -16.37 6.79 42.50
C ALA A 479 -15.46 6.73 41.28
N PHE A 480 -14.42 7.54 41.30
CA PHE A 480 -13.42 7.65 40.22
C PHE A 480 -12.06 7.15 40.65
N ASN A 481 -11.23 6.69 39.69
CA ASN A 481 -9.83 6.35 39.91
C ASN A 481 -9.02 7.62 40.22
N SER A 482 -9.26 8.69 39.45
CA SER A 482 -8.70 10.02 39.66
C SER A 482 -9.68 11.06 39.13
N ARG A 483 -9.62 12.26 39.66
CA ARG A 483 -10.35 13.42 39.12
C ARG A 483 -9.33 14.46 38.69
N PRO A 484 -8.69 14.27 37.51
CA PRO A 484 -7.77 15.27 37.01
C PRO A 484 -8.52 16.57 36.74
N PHE A 485 -7.98 17.68 37.20
CA PHE A 485 -8.51 18.98 36.81
C PHE A 485 -8.11 19.22 35.36
N CYS A 486 -9.08 19.50 34.51
CA CYS A 486 -8.88 19.83 33.11
C CYS A 486 -9.61 21.12 32.79
N LYS A 487 -8.91 22.05 32.16
CA LYS A 487 -9.48 23.31 31.70
C LYS A 487 -9.30 23.46 30.20
N ASN A 488 -10.38 23.60 29.49
CA ASN A 488 -10.40 23.79 28.05
C ASN A 488 -10.31 25.29 27.70
N ILE A 489 -9.59 25.58 26.64
CA ILE A 489 -9.34 26.93 26.14
C ILE A 489 -9.64 27.00 24.64
N SER A 490 -10.30 28.08 24.21
CA SER A 490 -10.44 28.43 22.80
C SER A 490 -9.84 29.80 22.51
N LEU A 491 -9.13 29.93 21.40
CA LEU A 491 -8.52 31.19 20.96
C LEU A 491 -9.50 32.09 20.25
N LYS A 492 -9.28 33.40 20.29
CA LYS A 492 -10.08 34.40 19.60
C LYS A 492 -10.02 34.21 18.08
N ASP A 493 -11.16 34.32 17.43
CA ASP A 493 -11.28 34.16 15.98
C ASP A 493 -10.47 35.26 15.26
N ASP A 494 -10.41 36.48 15.81
CA ASP A 494 -9.64 37.61 15.25
C ASP A 494 -8.13 37.27 15.22
N THR A 495 -7.61 36.68 16.29
CA THR A 495 -6.18 36.25 16.37
C THR A 495 -5.90 35.17 15.34
N VAL A 496 -6.81 34.20 15.24
CA VAL A 496 -6.71 33.09 14.28
C VAL A 496 -6.78 33.58 12.84
N ASN A 497 -7.69 34.53 12.55
CA ASN A 497 -7.82 35.09 11.22
C ASN A 497 -6.62 35.97 10.82
N ALA A 498 -6.02 36.71 11.78
CA ALA A 498 -4.88 37.59 11.53
C ALA A 498 -3.56 36.84 11.32
N LYS A 499 -3.30 35.78 12.12
CA LYS A 499 -2.02 35.05 12.11
C LYS A 499 -2.08 33.71 11.38
N GLY A 500 -3.29 33.21 11.09
CA GLY A 500 -3.53 31.82 10.71
C GLY A 500 -3.60 30.89 11.92
N LEU A 501 -4.39 29.81 11.83
CA LEU A 501 -4.66 28.91 12.94
C LEU A 501 -3.39 28.28 13.51
N MET A 502 -2.51 27.80 12.64
CA MET A 502 -1.26 27.13 13.04
C MET A 502 -0.34 28.04 13.84
N ASN A 503 -0.10 29.27 13.36
CA ASN A 503 0.76 30.23 14.05
C ASN A 503 0.14 30.69 15.37
N ALA A 504 -1.19 30.92 15.39
CA ALA A 504 -1.88 31.34 16.62
C ALA A 504 -1.80 30.27 17.71
N ILE A 505 -1.95 28.98 17.35
CA ILE A 505 -1.81 27.87 18.30
C ILE A 505 -0.35 27.71 18.72
N SER A 506 0.61 27.74 17.79
CA SER A 506 2.04 27.61 18.10
C SER A 506 2.54 28.74 19.02
N ASP A 507 2.09 29.98 18.82
CA ASP A 507 2.43 31.10 19.72
C ASP A 507 1.89 30.84 21.13
N ALA A 508 0.62 30.46 21.27
CA ALA A 508 0.01 30.15 22.57
C ALA A 508 0.66 28.92 23.23
N GLU A 509 0.97 27.90 22.44
CA GLU A 509 1.66 26.70 22.90
C GLU A 509 3.04 27.03 23.49
N SER A 510 3.78 27.94 22.88
CA SER A 510 5.08 28.38 23.36
C SER A 510 5.03 28.99 24.79
N ILE A 511 3.92 29.64 25.13
CA ILE A 511 3.66 30.24 26.45
C ILE A 511 3.32 29.12 27.44
N ILE A 512 2.40 28.22 27.08
CA ILE A 512 1.98 27.11 27.94
C ILE A 512 3.16 26.19 28.24
N LYS A 513 3.99 25.89 27.26
CA LYS A 513 5.17 25.02 27.40
C LYS A 513 6.20 25.57 28.38
N LYS A 514 6.34 26.90 28.48
CA LYS A 514 7.25 27.54 29.47
C LYS A 514 6.79 27.33 30.90
N SER A 515 5.50 27.16 31.15
CA SER A 515 4.95 26.93 32.49
C SER A 515 5.21 25.54 33.05
N GLY A 516 5.56 24.56 32.20
CA GLY A 516 5.76 23.16 32.57
C GLY A 516 4.48 22.40 32.90
N LEU A 517 3.29 22.96 32.61
CA LEU A 517 2.01 22.26 32.72
C LEU A 517 1.87 21.19 31.66
N GLU A 518 1.18 20.12 32.03
CA GLU A 518 0.74 19.10 31.05
C GLU A 518 -0.45 19.65 30.25
N TYR A 519 -0.39 19.53 28.93
CA TYR A 519 -1.43 20.05 28.04
C TYR A 519 -1.58 19.22 26.77
N ASP A 520 -2.78 19.24 26.22
CA ASP A 520 -3.08 18.79 24.87
C ASP A 520 -3.37 20.01 23.99
N SER A 521 -2.90 20.00 22.74
CA SER A 521 -3.21 21.03 21.76
C SER A 521 -3.96 20.44 20.55
N TYR A 522 -4.83 21.24 19.98
CA TYR A 522 -5.53 20.89 18.73
C TYR A 522 -4.54 20.60 17.58
N LEU A 523 -3.40 21.29 17.61
CA LEU A 523 -2.34 21.10 16.63
C LEU A 523 -1.69 19.70 16.77
N SER A 524 -1.43 19.26 18.00
CA SER A 524 -0.91 17.91 18.27
C SER A 524 -1.87 16.83 17.79
N GLY A 525 -3.19 17.01 18.03
CA GLY A 525 -4.21 16.07 17.60
C GLY A 525 -4.29 15.94 16.08
N ILE A 526 -4.35 17.06 15.37
CA ILE A 526 -4.30 17.07 13.90
C ILE A 526 -2.97 16.51 13.40
N GLY A 527 -1.85 16.94 13.97
CA GLY A 527 -0.53 16.50 13.57
C GLY A 527 -0.40 14.97 13.64
N ARG A 528 -0.87 14.38 14.73
CA ARG A 528 -0.86 12.92 14.92
C ARG A 528 -1.71 12.17 13.89
N ASN A 529 -2.94 12.61 13.67
CA ASN A 529 -3.83 12.00 12.69
C ASN A 529 -3.27 12.12 11.27
N LEU A 530 -2.79 13.31 10.92
CA LEU A 530 -2.15 13.58 9.64
C LEU A 530 -0.90 12.70 9.45
N PHE A 531 -0.06 12.61 10.47
CA PHE A 531 1.15 11.79 10.45
C PHE A 531 0.83 10.32 10.15
N TYR A 532 -0.08 9.70 10.91
CA TYR A 532 -0.45 8.31 10.68
C TYR A 532 -1.04 8.09 9.29
N SER A 533 -1.90 8.98 8.84
CA SER A 533 -2.56 8.83 7.55
C SER A 533 -1.59 9.05 6.38
N VAL A 534 -0.76 10.09 6.43
CA VAL A 534 0.25 10.36 5.39
C VAL A 534 1.27 9.23 5.35
N THR A 535 1.80 8.82 6.50
CA THR A 535 2.80 7.75 6.56
C THR A 535 2.23 6.42 6.09
N THR A 536 1.04 6.03 6.58
CA THR A 536 0.38 4.77 6.17
C THR A 536 0.01 4.80 4.70
N GLY A 537 -0.52 5.92 4.21
CA GLY A 537 -0.84 6.13 2.80
C GLY A 537 0.41 6.02 1.93
N TYR A 538 1.47 6.74 2.27
CA TYR A 538 2.74 6.70 1.54
C TYR A 538 3.36 5.30 1.50
N LEU A 539 3.50 4.64 2.66
CA LEU A 539 4.07 3.29 2.73
C LEU A 539 3.25 2.28 1.94
N SER A 540 1.92 2.38 2.00
CA SER A 540 1.04 1.49 1.24
C SER A 540 1.18 1.71 -0.28
N VAL A 541 1.20 2.95 -0.74
CA VAL A 541 1.45 3.28 -2.16
C VAL A 541 2.83 2.80 -2.58
N TYR A 542 3.86 3.05 -1.77
CA TYR A 542 5.22 2.59 -2.04
C TYR A 542 5.30 1.07 -2.22
N ILE A 543 4.77 0.30 -1.27
CA ILE A 543 4.74 -1.16 -1.32
C ILE A 543 3.92 -1.64 -2.54
N GLY A 544 2.80 -0.97 -2.83
CA GLY A 544 1.97 -1.25 -4.00
C GLY A 544 2.73 -1.08 -5.31
N VAL A 545 3.50 0.00 -5.46
CA VAL A 545 4.36 0.24 -6.62
C VAL A 545 5.46 -0.82 -6.73
N LEU A 546 6.10 -1.19 -5.62
CA LEU A 546 7.10 -2.27 -5.63
C LEU A 546 6.52 -3.59 -6.12
N PHE A 547 5.37 -4.01 -5.61
CA PHE A 547 4.71 -5.23 -6.06
C PHE A 547 4.37 -5.18 -7.54
N LEU A 548 3.90 -4.02 -8.04
CA LEU A 548 3.60 -3.79 -9.45
C LEU A 548 4.85 -4.01 -10.32
N LEU A 549 5.95 -3.38 -9.96
CA LEU A 549 7.20 -3.45 -10.70
C LEU A 549 7.80 -4.87 -10.72
N ILE A 550 7.76 -5.56 -9.58
CA ILE A 550 8.24 -6.94 -9.48
C ILE A 550 7.38 -7.88 -10.33
N SER A 551 6.05 -7.78 -10.20
CA SER A 551 5.14 -8.60 -10.97
C SER A 551 5.34 -8.42 -12.47
N ASN A 552 5.40 -7.18 -12.93
CA ASN A 552 5.62 -6.86 -14.33
C ASN A 552 6.96 -7.35 -14.85
N THR A 553 8.02 -7.17 -14.07
CA THR A 553 9.35 -7.70 -14.41
C THR A 553 9.31 -9.22 -14.54
N VAL A 554 8.68 -9.92 -13.61
CA VAL A 554 8.57 -11.39 -13.63
C VAL A 554 7.77 -11.86 -14.84
N ILE A 555 6.59 -11.29 -15.09
CA ILE A 555 5.73 -11.70 -16.21
C ILE A 555 6.40 -11.40 -17.54
N GLY A 556 6.87 -10.17 -17.73
CA GLY A 556 7.45 -9.72 -19.00
C GLY A 556 8.71 -10.48 -19.38
N MET A 557 9.65 -10.60 -18.45
CA MET A 557 10.88 -11.35 -18.70
C MET A 557 10.65 -12.83 -18.94
N LYS A 558 9.74 -13.45 -18.16
CA LYS A 558 9.38 -14.85 -18.36
C LYS A 558 8.74 -15.09 -19.71
N TYR A 559 7.85 -14.19 -20.14
CA TYR A 559 7.25 -14.28 -21.46
C TYR A 559 8.29 -14.17 -22.58
N LEU A 560 9.20 -13.20 -22.52
CA LEU A 560 10.26 -13.02 -23.52
C LEU A 560 11.22 -14.21 -23.60
N ILE A 561 11.60 -14.78 -22.43
CA ILE A 561 12.39 -16.01 -22.39
C ILE A 561 11.69 -17.14 -23.13
N MET A 562 10.42 -17.34 -22.84
CA MET A 562 9.60 -18.39 -23.42
C MET A 562 9.39 -18.19 -24.93
N GLN A 563 9.26 -16.94 -25.38
CA GLN A 563 9.21 -16.61 -26.80
C GLN A 563 10.51 -17.01 -27.50
N ARG A 564 11.68 -16.75 -26.90
CA ARG A 564 12.98 -17.18 -27.42
C ARG A 564 13.14 -18.70 -27.47
N GLU A 565 12.67 -19.41 -26.45
CA GLU A 565 12.63 -20.88 -26.46
C GLU A 565 11.74 -21.43 -27.59
N SER A 566 10.74 -20.68 -28.01
CA SER A 566 9.85 -21.03 -29.14
C SER A 566 10.35 -20.56 -30.51
N ARG A 567 11.53 -19.97 -30.60
CA ARG A 567 12.09 -19.38 -31.84
C ARG A 567 12.03 -20.33 -33.03
N GLN A 568 12.40 -21.59 -32.87
CA GLN A 568 12.39 -22.59 -33.96
C GLN A 568 11.00 -22.81 -34.54
N ARG A 569 9.94 -22.69 -33.73
CA ARG A 569 8.55 -22.81 -34.19
C ARG A 569 8.17 -21.67 -35.14
N TYR A 570 8.61 -20.45 -34.84
CA TYR A 570 8.36 -19.27 -35.70
C TYR A 570 9.16 -19.37 -37.01
N VAL A 571 10.40 -19.86 -36.99
CA VAL A 571 11.20 -20.14 -38.18
C VAL A 571 10.51 -21.21 -39.05
N THR A 572 9.96 -22.26 -38.45
CA THR A 572 9.20 -23.29 -39.20
C THR A 572 7.94 -22.69 -39.84
N LEU A 573 7.20 -21.82 -39.14
CA LEU A 573 6.03 -21.13 -39.71
C LEU A 573 6.43 -20.24 -40.89
N SER A 574 7.53 -19.49 -40.81
CA SER A 574 8.04 -18.69 -41.92
C SER A 574 8.39 -19.56 -43.10
N ARG A 575 9.04 -20.72 -42.89
CA ARG A 575 9.32 -21.71 -43.97
C ARG A 575 8.09 -22.35 -44.58
N LEU A 576 7.00 -22.42 -43.86
CA LEU A 576 5.69 -22.89 -44.34
C LEU A 576 4.86 -21.79 -45.07
N GLY A 577 5.44 -20.58 -45.22
CA GLY A 577 4.84 -19.50 -45.99
C GLY A 577 4.03 -18.48 -45.16
N ALA A 578 4.11 -18.51 -43.84
CA ALA A 578 3.51 -17.46 -43.01
C ALA A 578 4.23 -16.12 -43.21
N SER A 579 3.48 -15.03 -43.41
CA SER A 579 4.04 -13.70 -43.56
C SER A 579 4.62 -13.17 -42.23
N ALA A 580 5.52 -12.20 -42.29
CA ALA A 580 6.05 -11.56 -41.10
C ALA A 580 4.94 -10.93 -40.24
N ASP A 581 3.95 -10.30 -40.87
CA ASP A 581 2.82 -9.65 -40.20
C ASP A 581 1.91 -10.67 -39.50
N ASP A 582 1.69 -11.84 -40.10
CA ASP A 582 0.91 -12.94 -39.49
C ASP A 582 1.62 -13.46 -38.22
N ILE A 583 2.94 -13.62 -38.26
CA ILE A 583 3.75 -14.07 -37.12
C ILE A 583 3.75 -13.01 -36.02
N ILE A 584 3.94 -11.74 -36.35
CA ILE A 584 3.87 -10.62 -35.41
C ILE A 584 2.50 -10.52 -34.77
N GLY A 585 1.42 -10.62 -35.57
CA GLY A 585 0.03 -10.63 -35.10
C GLY A 585 -0.26 -11.82 -34.16
N SER A 586 0.31 -12.98 -34.49
CA SER A 586 0.24 -14.19 -33.67
C SER A 586 0.86 -13.95 -32.28
N VAL A 587 2.07 -13.40 -32.22
CA VAL A 587 2.77 -13.10 -30.96
C VAL A 587 2.03 -12.05 -30.15
N ALA A 588 1.54 -10.98 -30.77
CA ALA A 588 0.73 -9.96 -30.11
C ALA A 588 -0.54 -10.56 -29.46
N THR A 589 -1.19 -11.49 -30.13
CA THR A 589 -2.37 -12.19 -29.61
C THR A 589 -2.03 -13.08 -28.42
N GLN A 590 -0.89 -13.77 -28.45
CA GLN A 590 -0.42 -14.59 -27.34
C GLN A 590 -0.06 -13.74 -26.12
N ILE A 591 0.61 -12.59 -26.30
CA ILE A 591 0.93 -11.63 -25.22
C ILE A 591 -0.37 -11.15 -24.59
N ASN A 592 -1.33 -10.68 -25.40
CA ASN A 592 -2.62 -10.23 -24.90
C ASN A 592 -3.29 -11.31 -24.06
N GLY A 593 -3.39 -12.52 -24.56
CA GLY A 593 -4.01 -13.63 -23.84
C GLY A 593 -3.31 -13.92 -22.51
N TYR A 594 -1.98 -13.93 -22.51
CA TYR A 594 -1.17 -14.24 -21.32
C TYR A 594 -1.33 -13.16 -20.22
N PHE A 595 -1.22 -11.88 -20.58
CA PHE A 595 -1.35 -10.77 -19.65
C PHE A 595 -2.80 -10.57 -19.17
N THR A 596 -3.79 -10.68 -20.07
CA THR A 596 -5.21 -10.55 -19.70
C THR A 596 -5.64 -11.61 -18.69
N LEU A 597 -5.13 -12.85 -18.79
CA LEU A 597 -5.43 -13.90 -17.81
C LEU A 597 -4.95 -13.55 -16.41
N VAL A 598 -3.73 -13.02 -16.28
CA VAL A 598 -3.18 -12.62 -14.98
C VAL A 598 -3.91 -11.41 -14.45
N LEU A 599 -4.10 -10.39 -15.28
CA LEU A 599 -4.76 -9.14 -14.92
C LEU A 599 -6.21 -9.37 -14.47
N SER A 600 -6.99 -10.21 -15.19
CA SER A 600 -8.38 -10.47 -14.81
C SER A 600 -8.51 -11.14 -13.45
N VAL A 601 -7.69 -12.14 -13.14
CA VAL A 601 -7.68 -12.78 -11.80
C VAL A 601 -7.27 -11.78 -10.73
N SER A 602 -6.23 -10.97 -10.99
CA SER A 602 -5.72 -9.98 -10.03
C SER A 602 -6.72 -8.87 -9.74
N VAL A 603 -7.37 -8.32 -10.78
CA VAL A 603 -8.34 -7.22 -10.62
C VAL A 603 -9.60 -7.72 -9.91
N ILE A 604 -10.14 -8.88 -10.29
CA ILE A 604 -11.31 -9.44 -9.61
C ILE A 604 -11.00 -9.65 -8.13
N SER A 605 -9.92 -10.35 -7.82
CA SER A 605 -9.53 -10.60 -6.41
C SER A 605 -9.15 -9.31 -5.68
N GLY A 606 -8.55 -8.34 -6.38
CA GLY A 606 -8.18 -7.05 -5.84
C GLY A 606 -9.38 -6.20 -5.43
N VAL A 607 -10.45 -6.19 -6.22
CA VAL A 607 -11.70 -5.51 -5.87
C VAL A 607 -12.28 -6.09 -4.58
N PHE A 608 -12.34 -7.42 -4.45
CA PHE A 608 -12.81 -8.05 -3.21
C PHE A 608 -11.87 -7.75 -2.03
N ALA A 609 -10.56 -7.73 -2.23
CA ALA A 609 -9.59 -7.38 -1.19
C ALA A 609 -9.77 -5.93 -0.72
N VAL A 610 -9.94 -4.98 -1.64
CA VAL A 610 -10.19 -3.57 -1.33
C VAL A 610 -11.48 -3.42 -0.52
N ILE A 611 -12.58 -4.01 -0.97
CA ILE A 611 -13.87 -3.97 -0.25
C ILE A 611 -13.72 -4.59 1.14
N SER A 612 -13.04 -5.74 1.28
CA SER A 612 -12.83 -6.42 2.56
C SER A 612 -12.01 -5.56 3.53
N VAL A 613 -10.93 -4.95 3.06
CA VAL A 613 -10.10 -4.04 3.87
C VAL A 613 -10.93 -2.84 4.34
N PHE A 614 -11.63 -2.16 3.44
CA PHE A 614 -12.43 -1.00 3.83
C PHE A 614 -13.63 -1.36 4.71
N SER A 615 -14.29 -2.50 4.51
CA SER A 615 -15.36 -2.95 5.40
C SER A 615 -14.86 -3.27 6.80
N SER A 616 -13.62 -3.73 6.93
CA SER A 616 -12.96 -3.96 8.23
C SER A 616 -12.59 -2.64 8.91
N PHE A 617 -12.08 -1.68 8.15
CA PHE A 617 -11.70 -0.36 8.68
C PHE A 617 -12.89 0.60 8.85
N SER A 618 -14.04 0.38 8.19
CA SER A 618 -15.24 1.20 8.41
C SER A 618 -15.79 1.08 9.83
N LYS A 619 -15.44 0.01 10.54
CA LYS A 619 -15.73 -0.18 11.96
C LYS A 619 -14.71 0.47 12.89
N ILE A 620 -13.56 0.92 12.36
CA ILE A 620 -12.57 1.70 13.08
C ILE A 620 -12.82 3.18 12.72
N PRO A 621 -12.84 4.08 13.70
CA PRO A 621 -13.32 5.46 13.50
C PRO A 621 -12.29 6.34 12.80
N PHE A 622 -12.08 6.20 11.51
CA PHE A 622 -11.27 7.11 10.71
C PHE A 622 -12.09 8.17 9.94
N GLY A 623 -13.36 8.35 10.26
CA GLY A 623 -14.18 9.48 9.79
C GLY A 623 -14.31 9.69 8.27
N VAL A 624 -13.96 8.68 7.44
CA VAL A 624 -13.89 8.84 5.99
C VAL A 624 -15.22 8.50 5.34
N PRO A 625 -15.81 9.37 4.50
CA PRO A 625 -17.04 9.06 3.79
C PRO A 625 -16.83 7.92 2.81
N ALA A 626 -17.59 6.84 2.96
CA ALA A 626 -17.49 5.63 2.15
C ALA A 626 -17.55 5.89 0.63
N GLY A 627 -18.33 6.89 0.19
CA GLY A 627 -18.42 7.28 -1.20
C GLY A 627 -17.12 7.85 -1.78
N ALA A 628 -16.41 8.68 -1.00
CA ALA A 628 -15.12 9.24 -1.43
C ALA A 628 -14.04 8.16 -1.53
N VAL A 629 -14.00 7.27 -0.55
CA VAL A 629 -13.08 6.12 -0.56
C VAL A 629 -13.31 5.23 -1.77
N PHE A 630 -14.57 4.92 -2.09
CA PHE A 630 -14.91 4.13 -3.26
C PHE A 630 -14.49 4.80 -4.57
N ALA A 631 -14.76 6.12 -4.70
CA ALA A 631 -14.39 6.89 -5.89
C ALA A 631 -12.86 6.93 -6.09
N ILE A 632 -12.08 7.17 -5.03
CA ILE A 632 -10.62 7.19 -5.09
C ILE A 632 -10.05 5.79 -5.38
N SER A 633 -10.60 4.75 -4.75
CA SER A 633 -10.19 3.37 -5.03
C SER A 633 -10.48 2.98 -6.47
N ALA A 634 -11.62 3.39 -7.02
CA ALA A 634 -11.97 3.16 -8.43
C ALA A 634 -11.02 3.91 -9.38
N ALA A 635 -10.68 5.16 -9.07
CA ALA A 635 -9.71 5.95 -9.84
C ALA A 635 -8.30 5.33 -9.80
N ALA A 636 -7.84 4.91 -8.61
CA ALA A 636 -6.57 4.20 -8.45
C ALA A 636 -6.55 2.86 -9.21
N GLY A 637 -7.67 2.13 -9.19
CA GLY A 637 -7.84 0.91 -9.96
C GLY A 637 -7.81 1.15 -11.48
N ALA A 638 -8.44 2.20 -11.97
CA ALA A 638 -8.39 2.57 -13.37
C ALA A 638 -6.95 2.96 -13.80
N ALA A 639 -6.23 3.73 -13.00
CA ALA A 639 -4.83 4.06 -13.23
C ALA A 639 -3.94 2.81 -13.26
N PHE A 640 -4.17 1.87 -12.33
CA PHE A 640 -3.48 0.58 -12.29
C PHE A 640 -3.69 -0.22 -13.59
N VAL A 641 -4.93 -0.39 -14.05
CA VAL A 641 -5.24 -1.10 -15.30
C VAL A 641 -4.61 -0.41 -16.51
N LEU A 642 -4.64 0.91 -16.55
CA LEU A 642 -4.02 1.69 -17.61
C LEU A 642 -2.50 1.48 -17.65
N PHE A 643 -1.85 1.46 -16.49
CA PHE A 643 -0.42 1.17 -16.39
C PHE A 643 -0.09 -0.25 -16.90
N GLU A 644 -0.90 -1.26 -16.55
CA GLU A 644 -0.75 -2.63 -17.04
C GLU A 644 -0.93 -2.74 -18.56
N CYS A 645 -1.86 -1.98 -19.13
CA CYS A 645 -2.05 -1.89 -20.59
C CYS A 645 -0.82 -1.28 -21.28
N LEU A 646 -0.26 -0.21 -20.71
CA LEU A 646 0.99 0.41 -21.20
C LEU A 646 2.17 -0.56 -21.12
N TYR A 647 2.31 -1.26 -20.00
CA TYR A 647 3.37 -2.25 -19.85
C TYR A 647 3.22 -3.40 -20.87
N THR A 648 2.02 -3.93 -21.05
CA THR A 648 1.73 -4.94 -22.07
C THR A 648 2.09 -4.43 -23.48
N TYR A 649 1.84 -3.16 -23.79
CA TYR A 649 2.24 -2.53 -25.05
C TYR A 649 3.76 -2.49 -25.22
N VAL A 650 4.51 -2.14 -24.17
CA VAL A 650 6.00 -2.14 -24.19
C VAL A 650 6.53 -3.55 -24.46
N VAL A 651 5.99 -4.56 -23.77
CA VAL A 651 6.38 -5.97 -24.01
C VAL A 651 6.09 -6.40 -25.44
N LYS A 652 4.95 -6.01 -26.02
CA LYS A 652 4.62 -6.28 -27.42
C LYS A 652 5.61 -5.63 -28.38
N ARG A 653 5.98 -4.38 -28.12
CA ARG A 653 6.96 -3.65 -28.95
C ARG A 653 8.33 -4.34 -28.95
N THR A 654 8.78 -4.79 -27.77
CA THR A 654 10.03 -5.53 -27.64
C THR A 654 9.98 -6.88 -28.35
N ALA A 655 8.89 -7.63 -28.17
CA ALA A 655 8.67 -8.92 -28.83
C ALA A 655 8.60 -8.80 -30.35
N LYS A 656 7.95 -7.75 -30.86
CA LYS A 656 7.89 -7.46 -32.30
C LYS A 656 9.29 -7.26 -32.87
N HIS A 657 10.12 -6.44 -32.22
CA HIS A 657 11.49 -6.16 -32.67
C HIS A 657 12.34 -7.44 -32.76
N GLU A 658 12.24 -8.34 -31.77
CA GLU A 658 12.93 -9.62 -31.77
C GLU A 658 12.51 -10.51 -32.95
N ILE A 659 11.20 -10.55 -33.28
CA ILE A 659 10.70 -11.39 -34.37
C ILE A 659 11.08 -10.81 -35.73
N THR A 660 11.03 -9.49 -35.92
CA THR A 660 11.47 -8.86 -37.17
C THR A 660 12.92 -9.17 -37.45
N ALA A 661 13.80 -9.05 -36.45
CA ALA A 661 15.21 -9.39 -36.56
C ALA A 661 15.43 -10.88 -36.94
N LEU A 662 14.60 -11.78 -36.42
CA LEU A 662 14.62 -13.20 -36.78
C LEU A 662 14.22 -13.47 -38.23
N TYR A 663 13.21 -12.77 -38.71
CA TYR A 663 12.71 -12.92 -40.06
C TYR A 663 13.74 -12.43 -41.08
N ASP A 664 14.38 -11.30 -40.79
CA ASP A 664 15.44 -10.73 -41.62
C ASP A 664 16.67 -11.65 -41.68
N GLU A 665 17.10 -12.23 -40.55
CA GLU A 665 18.20 -13.19 -40.46
C GLU A 665 17.90 -14.47 -41.29
N ASN A 666 16.67 -15.01 -41.19
CA ASN A 666 16.28 -16.20 -41.95
C ASN A 666 16.19 -15.95 -43.45
N ASN A 667 15.75 -14.76 -43.89
CA ASN A 667 15.72 -14.38 -45.29
C ASN A 667 17.13 -14.17 -45.85
N ALA A 668 18.05 -13.61 -45.07
CA ALA A 668 19.44 -13.46 -45.46
C ALA A 668 20.14 -14.82 -45.63
N GLU A 669 19.88 -15.80 -44.75
CA GLU A 669 20.38 -17.18 -44.88
C GLU A 669 19.83 -17.88 -46.15
N GLN A 670 18.55 -17.66 -46.45
CA GLN A 670 17.94 -18.24 -47.67
C GLN A 670 18.45 -17.60 -48.96
N SER A 671 18.71 -16.30 -48.95
CA SER A 671 19.33 -15.59 -50.08
C SER A 671 20.82 -15.90 -50.29
N GLY A 672 21.56 -16.11 -49.17
CA GLY A 672 23.00 -16.49 -49.20
C GLY A 672 23.25 -17.94 -49.64
N ASN A 673 22.24 -18.84 -49.53
CA ASN A 673 22.36 -20.24 -49.98
C ASN A 673 21.96 -20.44 -51.46
N LYS A 674 21.63 -19.35 -52.17
CA LYS A 674 21.31 -19.39 -53.63
C LYS A 674 22.50 -19.09 -54.55
N TYR A 675 23.70 -18.94 -53.99
CA TYR A 675 24.93 -18.79 -54.79
C TYR A 675 25.92 -19.93 -54.52
#